data_028fd4ed44e70656677289d1a463d843
#
_entry.id   028fd4ed44e70656677289d1a463d843
#
_cell.length_a   1.000
_cell.length_b   1.000
_cell.length_c   1.000
_cell.angle_alpha   90.00
_cell.angle_beta   90.00
_cell.angle_gamma   90.00
#
_symmetry.space_group_name_H-M   'P 1'
#
loop_
_entity.id
_entity.type
_entity.pdbx_description
1 polymer ?
#
loop_
_entity_poly.entity_id
_entity_poly.type
_entity_poly.pdbx_seq_one_letter_code
_entity_poly.pdbx_strand_id
1 'polypeptide(L)'
;MVNAFETFPHLLSPLKIGNVVFRNRMFASPVNSAEIISDGQPSLESVAYFERKAMGGAAAITYGEVDVDPEDYREGRYPREIIRMSNYNYARLASAVRRQGAVAVLELCFSGIHARMYTGGGKPAWGPVDMTLPFGGQVAAMPEEKILQIIDEFGNAALAAKKAGFDMICLHGAHGFGLQQFMSPALNTRTDRWGGNTENRCRFAVMAIDMIKQLCGQDIPVEIRISGSEIVKDGYGIDEGCQIAEQLDGHADIIHVSVGAINRFGAETFSRTHVSMFYPHGVNVEYAAEVKKHVKKSLVGTVGGLSDPYQMEQILAMGKADIIYMGRELVCDPEFPNKVRRGRVDEIRKCMRCLNCFAEGVGHGDLICAINPEIGREREVYRALPAPEKQRVLVIGGGIAGMQAALTASKNGHEVVLCEKSGELGGKILCEAEVPFKQGLHDYIRLQRALIAKSGIDLRLNTEVTPEYAQTQCPDVIIAAVGSDPVTPGIPGINKSNVFGAIDVYKNPSLINGRAVILGAGFVGTELAIYLKDFGIDAEIVEMLGDISDGGNSTHKSAVLDMITQKKIPIHFNTKAVEITGDGVRCQGPDGEAFYEADAVIHAVGMRPLHDEALKFSCCAKDFHMIGECRKAANILYATSTAYAASRLIGRY
;
A
#
# COMPACT_ATOMS: atom_id res chain seq x y z
N MET A 1 3.95 31.56 -11.60
CA MET A 1 4.12 30.38 -10.71
C MET A 1 3.49 30.75 -9.37
N VAL A 2 2.54 29.99 -8.88
CA VAL A 2 1.97 30.16 -7.54
C VAL A 2 3.10 29.90 -6.54
N ASN A 3 3.26 30.77 -5.54
CA ASN A 3 4.25 30.57 -4.49
C ASN A 3 3.83 29.40 -3.59
N ALA A 4 4.51 28.28 -3.66
CA ALA A 4 4.18 27.09 -2.89
C ALA A 4 4.10 27.35 -1.36
N PHE A 5 4.93 28.27 -0.85
CA PHE A 5 4.94 28.65 0.58
C PHE A 5 3.72 29.50 0.97
N GLU A 6 3.08 30.16 0.02
CA GLU A 6 1.80 30.85 0.25
C GLU A 6 0.62 29.87 0.18
N THR A 7 0.73 28.83 -0.66
CA THR A 7 -0.30 27.81 -0.82
C THR A 7 -0.29 26.78 0.31
N PHE A 8 0.90 26.43 0.81
CA PHE A 8 1.14 25.36 1.81
C PHE A 8 1.96 25.88 2.99
N PRO A 9 1.56 26.98 3.66
CA PRO A 9 2.36 27.62 4.69
C PRO A 9 2.58 26.72 5.92
N HIS A 10 1.61 25.89 6.31
CA HIS A 10 1.74 24.98 7.44
C HIS A 10 2.54 23.73 7.07
N LEU A 11 2.22 23.10 5.94
CA LEU A 11 2.83 21.85 5.49
C LEU A 11 4.34 22.03 5.23
N LEU A 12 4.73 23.19 4.71
CA LEU A 12 6.13 23.54 4.41
C LEU A 12 6.87 24.23 5.58
N SER A 13 6.19 24.52 6.68
CA SER A 13 6.83 25.15 7.84
C SER A 13 7.80 24.19 8.54
N PRO A 14 8.96 24.70 9.01
CA PRO A 14 9.86 23.88 9.82
C PRO A 14 9.26 23.58 11.19
N LEU A 15 9.79 22.54 11.84
CA LEU A 15 9.42 22.13 13.18
C LEU A 15 10.71 21.89 13.99
N LYS A 16 10.72 22.28 15.26
CA LYS A 16 11.82 21.97 16.18
C LYS A 16 11.30 21.15 17.36
N ILE A 17 11.95 20.03 17.65
CA ILE A 17 11.68 19.16 18.80
C ILE A 17 13.03 18.87 19.47
N GLY A 18 13.18 19.22 20.73
CA GLY A 18 14.47 19.15 21.39
C GLY A 18 15.54 19.93 20.59
N ASN A 19 16.63 19.26 20.26
CA ASN A 19 17.73 19.82 19.45
C ASN A 19 17.61 19.49 17.94
N VAL A 20 16.53 18.81 17.51
CA VAL A 20 16.34 18.39 16.13
C VAL A 20 15.41 19.34 15.39
N VAL A 21 15.81 19.74 14.18
CA VAL A 21 15.03 20.61 13.30
C VAL A 21 14.57 19.81 12.07
N PHE A 22 13.26 19.78 11.86
CA PHE A 22 12.60 19.17 10.72
C PHE A 22 12.29 20.25 9.68
N ARG A 23 12.64 20.02 8.43
CA ARG A 23 12.55 21.02 7.34
C ARG A 23 11.12 21.33 6.88
N ASN A 24 10.14 20.49 7.22
CA ASN A 24 8.71 20.63 6.92
C ASN A 24 7.90 19.68 7.81
N ARG A 25 6.57 19.61 7.62
CA ARG A 25 5.65 18.77 8.39
C ARG A 25 5.32 17.41 7.74
N MET A 26 6.03 17.01 6.67
CA MET A 26 5.80 15.77 5.93
C MET A 26 6.81 14.70 6.33
N PHE A 27 6.38 13.72 7.11
CA PHE A 27 7.21 12.65 7.66
C PHE A 27 6.91 11.32 6.95
N ALA A 28 7.94 10.50 6.74
CA ALA A 28 7.79 9.14 6.24
C ALA A 28 7.43 8.19 7.38
N SER A 29 6.25 7.58 7.32
CA SER A 29 5.91 6.43 8.19
C SER A 29 6.83 5.26 7.93
N PRO A 30 7.05 4.38 8.92
CA PRO A 30 7.78 3.15 8.72
C PRO A 30 7.04 2.26 7.69
N VAL A 31 7.65 2.08 6.54
CA VAL A 31 7.30 1.12 5.50
C VAL A 31 8.61 0.55 5.01
N ASN A 32 8.88 -0.66 5.45
CA ASN A 32 10.16 -1.33 5.19
C ASN A 32 10.26 -1.82 3.75
N SER A 33 11.48 -2.01 3.26
CA SER A 33 11.76 -2.58 1.94
C SER A 33 11.70 -4.10 1.91
N ALA A 34 11.51 -4.73 3.07
CA ALA A 34 11.58 -6.18 3.28
C ALA A 34 12.94 -6.84 2.94
N GLU A 35 13.91 -6.07 2.44
CA GLU A 35 15.25 -6.56 2.12
C GLU A 35 16.19 -6.42 3.32
N ILE A 36 16.27 -7.47 4.11
CA ILE A 36 17.23 -7.64 5.21
C ILE A 36 18.26 -8.70 4.84
N ILE A 37 19.48 -8.48 5.27
CA ILE A 37 20.52 -9.51 5.16
C ILE A 37 20.45 -10.48 6.34
N SER A 38 21.08 -11.65 6.18
CA SER A 38 20.97 -12.78 7.12
C SER A 38 21.38 -12.50 8.57
N ASP A 39 22.09 -11.39 8.82
CA ASP A 39 22.49 -10.95 10.15
C ASP A 39 21.52 -9.93 10.80
N GLY A 40 20.35 -9.72 10.19
CA GLY A 40 19.32 -8.79 10.68
C GLY A 40 19.64 -7.31 10.43
N GLN A 41 20.58 -6.98 9.54
CA GLN A 41 20.89 -5.61 9.16
C GLN A 41 20.19 -5.22 7.85
N PRO A 42 19.91 -3.90 7.64
CA PRO A 42 19.39 -3.41 6.37
C PRO A 42 20.36 -3.68 5.21
N SER A 43 19.83 -4.11 4.06
CA SER A 43 20.59 -4.27 2.82
C SER A 43 21.03 -2.91 2.24
N LEU A 44 21.91 -2.92 1.23
CA LEU A 44 22.26 -1.68 0.51
C LEU A 44 21.09 -1.15 -0.33
N GLU A 45 20.21 -2.01 -0.77
CA GLU A 45 18.97 -1.72 -1.44
C GLU A 45 18.01 -0.99 -0.48
N SER A 46 17.86 -1.49 0.74
CA SER A 46 17.15 -0.80 1.83
C SER A 46 17.72 0.60 2.07
N VAL A 47 19.02 0.73 2.20
CA VAL A 47 19.67 2.05 2.37
C VAL A 47 19.31 3.00 1.24
N ALA A 48 19.36 2.56 -0.01
CA ALA A 48 19.03 3.39 -1.18
C ALA A 48 17.55 3.79 -1.21
N TYR A 49 16.65 2.89 -0.84
CA TYR A 49 15.22 3.14 -0.74
C TYR A 49 14.89 4.25 0.27
N PHE A 50 15.47 4.21 1.47
CA PHE A 50 15.24 5.24 2.50
C PHE A 50 15.93 6.55 2.13
N GLU A 51 17.14 6.50 1.55
CA GLU A 51 17.83 7.69 1.01
C GLU A 51 16.98 8.37 -0.07
N ARG A 52 16.30 7.60 -0.93
CA ARG A 52 15.44 8.15 -1.99
C ARG A 52 14.30 9.01 -1.44
N LYS A 53 13.65 8.57 -0.36
CA LYS A 53 12.61 9.36 0.31
C LYS A 53 13.17 10.67 0.92
N ALA A 54 14.37 10.59 1.50
CA ALA A 54 15.05 11.78 2.03
C ALA A 54 15.40 12.77 0.92
N MET A 55 15.96 12.31 -0.21
CA MET A 55 16.19 13.12 -1.41
C MET A 55 14.90 13.75 -1.94
N GLY A 56 13.78 13.03 -1.85
CA GLY A 56 12.45 13.47 -2.24
C GLY A 56 11.85 14.57 -1.38
N GLY A 57 12.50 14.91 -0.28
CA GLY A 57 12.15 16.10 0.52
C GLY A 57 11.39 15.81 1.81
N ALA A 58 11.08 14.56 2.19
CA ALA A 58 10.46 14.25 3.47
C ALA A 58 11.35 14.70 4.64
N ALA A 59 10.76 15.26 5.70
CA ALA A 59 11.49 15.85 6.80
C ALA A 59 12.10 14.83 7.75
N ALA A 60 11.41 13.72 7.97
CA ALA A 60 11.87 12.59 8.75
C ALA A 60 11.68 11.29 7.98
N ILE A 61 12.61 10.37 8.12
CA ILE A 61 12.56 9.05 7.48
C ILE A 61 12.64 7.99 8.57
N THR A 62 11.55 7.29 8.78
CA THR A 62 11.46 6.23 9.78
C THR A 62 11.80 4.88 9.15
N TYR A 63 12.85 4.25 9.65
CA TYR A 63 13.22 2.87 9.38
C TYR A 63 12.68 1.98 10.50
N GLY A 64 12.09 0.88 10.18
CA GLY A 64 11.56 -0.11 11.13
C GLY A 64 10.41 -0.91 10.51
N GLU A 65 9.96 -1.94 11.21
CA GLU A 65 10.14 -2.16 12.68
C GLU A 65 11.42 -2.95 12.98
N VAL A 66 12.12 -2.58 14.06
CA VAL A 66 13.28 -3.28 14.59
C VAL A 66 12.91 -3.87 15.95
N ASP A 67 13.02 -5.18 16.10
CA ASP A 67 12.62 -5.86 17.35
C ASP A 67 13.66 -5.64 18.45
N VAL A 68 13.18 -5.49 19.69
CA VAL A 68 14.04 -5.29 20.87
C VAL A 68 14.24 -6.57 21.68
N ASP A 69 13.40 -7.61 21.51
CA ASP A 69 13.53 -8.85 22.28
C ASP A 69 14.64 -9.75 21.69
N PRO A 70 15.78 -9.93 22.41
CA PRO A 70 16.86 -10.75 21.91
C PRO A 70 16.50 -12.25 21.84
N GLU A 71 15.46 -12.69 22.55
CA GLU A 71 14.96 -14.08 22.51
C GLU A 71 14.04 -14.32 21.31
N ASP A 72 13.54 -13.29 20.67
CA ASP A 72 12.70 -13.40 19.49
C ASP A 72 13.52 -13.56 18.20
N TYR A 73 14.85 -13.72 18.32
CA TYR A 73 15.71 -14.07 17.21
C TYR A 73 15.29 -15.43 16.61
N ARG A 74 14.95 -15.40 15.33
CA ARG A 74 14.40 -16.55 14.60
C ARG A 74 15.44 -17.13 13.64
N GLU A 75 15.88 -18.33 13.91
CA GLU A 75 16.47 -19.18 12.86
C GLU A 75 15.35 -19.54 11.87
N GLY A 76 15.40 -19.03 10.64
CA GLY A 76 14.47 -19.40 9.61
C GLY A 76 14.10 -18.28 8.64
N ARG A 77 13.03 -18.43 7.88
CA ARG A 77 12.68 -17.74 6.63
C ARG A 77 12.64 -16.19 6.65
N TYR A 78 12.61 -15.56 7.81
CA TYR A 78 12.59 -14.09 7.94
C TYR A 78 13.41 -13.69 9.18
N PRO A 79 14.72 -13.38 9.01
CA PRO A 79 15.49 -12.81 10.10
C PRO A 79 14.84 -11.49 10.52
N ARG A 80 14.59 -11.32 11.83
CA ARG A 80 14.16 -10.02 12.34
C ARG A 80 15.33 -9.07 12.45
N GLU A 81 15.03 -7.83 12.19
CA GLU A 81 15.97 -6.75 12.36
C GLU A 81 16.19 -6.51 13.85
N ILE A 82 17.44 -6.62 14.29
CA ILE A 82 17.88 -6.34 15.66
C ILE A 82 19.06 -5.40 15.60
N ILE A 83 18.94 -4.25 16.27
CA ILE A 83 20.07 -3.35 16.40
C ILE A 83 20.95 -3.71 17.61
N ARG A 84 22.23 -3.94 17.35
CA ARG A 84 23.28 -4.18 18.35
C ARG A 84 24.40 -3.15 18.22
N MET A 85 25.31 -3.08 19.20
CA MET A 85 26.36 -2.06 19.30
C MET A 85 27.32 -1.97 18.10
N SER A 86 27.39 -2.96 17.20
CA SER A 86 28.32 -3.05 16.06
C SER A 86 27.66 -2.98 14.69
N ASN A 87 26.60 -2.18 14.51
CA ASN A 87 25.75 -2.22 13.31
C ASN A 87 26.19 -1.23 12.22
N TYR A 88 27.07 -1.68 11.34
CA TYR A 88 27.62 -0.86 10.27
C TYR A 88 26.58 -0.39 9.26
N ASN A 89 25.62 -1.25 8.86
CA ASN A 89 24.62 -0.87 7.87
C ASN A 89 23.54 0.06 8.43
N TYR A 90 23.22 -0.02 9.72
CA TYR A 90 22.36 0.97 10.37
C TYR A 90 23.01 2.37 10.38
N ALA A 91 24.30 2.44 10.67
CA ALA A 91 25.05 3.72 10.60
C ALA A 91 25.11 4.27 9.16
N ARG A 92 25.25 3.38 8.18
CA ARG A 92 25.23 3.75 6.76
C ARG A 92 23.84 4.30 6.35
N LEU A 93 22.76 3.68 6.80
CA LEU A 93 21.40 4.12 6.56
C LEU A 93 21.14 5.49 7.18
N ALA A 94 21.42 5.65 8.47
CA ALA A 94 21.28 6.94 9.16
C ALA A 94 22.06 8.04 8.46
N SER A 95 23.34 7.76 8.08
CA SER A 95 24.18 8.70 7.35
C SER A 95 23.62 9.04 5.96
N ALA A 96 23.07 8.07 5.22
CA ALA A 96 22.48 8.29 3.91
C ALA A 96 21.28 9.25 3.99
N VAL A 97 20.38 9.03 4.96
CA VAL A 97 19.22 9.89 5.22
C VAL A 97 19.65 11.32 5.61
N ARG A 98 20.57 11.44 6.57
CA ARG A 98 21.03 12.73 7.10
C ARG A 98 21.75 13.58 6.07
N ARG A 99 22.57 12.99 5.19
CA ARG A 99 23.23 13.70 4.08
C ARG A 99 22.24 14.39 3.14
N GLN A 100 21.00 13.91 3.07
CA GLN A 100 19.92 14.52 2.28
C GLN A 100 19.12 15.58 3.07
N GLY A 101 19.55 15.93 4.28
CA GLY A 101 18.92 16.94 5.13
C GLY A 101 17.59 16.48 5.75
N ALA A 102 17.36 15.19 5.86
CA ALA A 102 16.24 14.62 6.59
C ALA A 102 16.70 14.06 7.95
N VAL A 103 15.79 13.97 8.90
CA VAL A 103 15.99 13.36 10.22
C VAL A 103 15.91 11.84 10.08
N ALA A 104 16.91 11.13 10.57
CA ALA A 104 16.93 9.68 10.60
C ALA A 104 16.24 9.17 11.87
N VAL A 105 15.16 8.39 11.70
CA VAL A 105 14.34 7.84 12.78
C VAL A 105 14.43 6.32 12.77
N LEU A 106 14.62 5.70 13.95
CA LEU A 106 14.52 4.25 14.11
C LEU A 106 13.25 3.88 14.87
N GLU A 107 12.41 3.04 14.29
CA GLU A 107 11.25 2.47 14.97
C GLU A 107 11.65 1.18 15.69
N LEU A 108 11.46 1.17 17.01
CA LEU A 108 11.66 0.02 17.88
C LEU A 108 10.32 -0.66 18.18
N CYS A 109 10.32 -1.96 18.16
CA CYS A 109 9.14 -2.78 18.35
C CYS A 109 9.39 -3.91 19.35
N PHE A 110 8.39 -4.24 20.15
CA PHE A 110 8.30 -5.51 20.86
C PHE A 110 7.13 -6.30 20.26
N SER A 111 7.40 -7.42 19.65
CA SER A 111 6.39 -8.19 18.92
C SER A 111 5.33 -8.83 19.81
N GLY A 112 5.68 -9.21 21.02
CA GLY A 112 4.75 -9.85 21.94
C GLY A 112 4.12 -11.12 21.34
N ILE A 113 2.80 -11.22 21.35
CA ILE A 113 2.07 -12.38 20.80
C ILE A 113 2.34 -12.64 19.32
N HIS A 114 2.81 -11.63 18.56
CA HIS A 114 3.18 -11.80 17.16
C HIS A 114 4.56 -12.44 16.97
N ALA A 115 5.39 -12.51 18.00
CA ALA A 115 6.75 -13.01 17.94
C ALA A 115 6.88 -14.36 17.25
N ARG A 116 5.92 -15.25 17.43
CA ARG A 116 5.94 -16.62 16.91
C ARG A 116 4.88 -16.94 15.86
N MET A 117 4.25 -15.93 15.31
CA MET A 117 3.35 -16.12 14.16
C MET A 117 4.00 -16.89 13.03
N TYR A 118 5.30 -16.72 12.86
CA TYR A 118 6.00 -17.16 11.67
C TYR A 118 6.97 -18.33 11.90
N THR A 119 7.20 -18.76 13.14
CA THR A 119 8.30 -19.67 13.44
C THR A 119 7.92 -21.10 13.82
N GLY A 120 6.66 -21.38 14.18
CA GLY A 120 6.26 -22.76 14.58
C GLY A 120 7.12 -23.41 15.68
N GLY A 121 8.04 -22.67 16.31
CA GLY A 121 9.06 -23.21 17.20
C GLY A 121 8.63 -23.26 18.66
N GLY A 122 8.54 -24.42 19.21
CA GLY A 122 8.41 -24.99 20.54
C GLY A 122 8.30 -24.16 21.83
N LYS A 123 8.58 -22.85 21.84
CA LYS A 123 8.41 -21.99 23.02
C LYS A 123 7.17 -21.08 22.87
N PRO A 124 6.40 -20.79 23.92
CA PRO A 124 5.30 -19.84 23.83
C PRO A 124 5.80 -18.42 23.52
N ALA A 125 5.00 -17.62 22.79
CA ALA A 125 5.23 -16.19 22.67
C ALA A 125 4.96 -15.49 23.99
N TRP A 126 5.51 -14.30 24.20
CA TRP A 126 5.22 -13.49 25.38
C TRP A 126 4.00 -12.59 25.14
N GLY A 127 3.11 -12.49 26.13
CA GLY A 127 1.96 -11.58 26.09
C GLY A 127 1.57 -11.09 27.48
N PRO A 128 0.53 -10.23 27.59
CA PRO A 128 0.06 -9.77 28.91
C PRO A 128 -0.42 -10.89 29.81
N VAL A 129 -1.09 -11.89 29.25
CA VAL A 129 -1.68 -13.04 29.95
C VAL A 129 -1.47 -14.34 29.18
N ASP A 130 -1.63 -15.48 29.84
CA ASP A 130 -1.65 -16.79 29.18
C ASP A 130 -2.85 -16.87 28.22
N MET A 131 -2.60 -17.30 26.99
CA MET A 131 -3.68 -17.54 26.02
C MET A 131 -3.26 -18.55 24.95
N THR A 132 -4.26 -19.18 24.34
CA THR A 132 -4.06 -19.97 23.12
C THR A 132 -4.55 -19.16 21.92
N LEU A 133 -3.70 -18.98 20.94
CA LEU A 133 -4.08 -18.27 19.71
C LEU A 133 -5.03 -19.13 18.85
N PRO A 134 -5.93 -18.52 18.06
CA PRO A 134 -6.90 -19.23 17.22
C PRO A 134 -6.28 -20.29 16.29
N PHE A 135 -4.99 -20.17 16.00
CA PHE A 135 -4.24 -21.06 15.12
C PHE A 135 -3.31 -22.04 15.86
N GLY A 136 -3.54 -22.25 17.17
CA GLY A 136 -2.83 -23.24 17.98
C GLY A 136 -1.51 -22.79 18.62
N GLY A 137 -1.08 -21.54 18.44
CA GLY A 137 0.10 -20.99 19.13
C GLY A 137 -0.19 -20.71 20.61
N GLN A 138 0.81 -20.97 21.48
CA GLN A 138 0.72 -20.68 22.91
C GLN A 138 1.36 -19.33 23.23
N VAL A 139 0.73 -18.55 24.10
CA VAL A 139 1.24 -17.32 24.68
C VAL A 139 1.38 -17.51 26.18
N ALA A 140 2.54 -17.15 26.71
CA ALA A 140 2.80 -17.13 28.14
C ALA A 140 2.68 -15.70 28.68
N ALA A 141 2.06 -15.57 29.89
CA ALA A 141 2.03 -14.31 30.61
C ALA A 141 3.46 -13.84 30.93
N MET A 142 3.79 -12.60 30.57
CA MET A 142 5.09 -12.03 30.95
C MET A 142 5.20 -11.85 32.46
N PRO A 143 6.19 -12.47 33.15
CA PRO A 143 6.52 -12.11 34.50
C PRO A 143 7.09 -10.70 34.58
N GLU A 144 7.02 -10.05 35.73
CA GLU A 144 7.51 -8.67 35.88
C GLU A 144 8.99 -8.52 35.51
N GLU A 145 9.81 -9.48 35.84
CA GLU A 145 11.23 -9.50 35.49
C GLU A 145 11.44 -9.41 33.95
N LYS A 146 10.63 -10.15 33.18
CA LYS A 146 10.70 -10.10 31.70
C LYS A 146 10.21 -8.75 31.16
N ILE A 147 9.16 -8.16 31.76
CA ILE A 147 8.70 -6.80 31.38
C ILE A 147 9.81 -5.78 31.60
N LEU A 148 10.45 -5.80 32.77
CA LEU A 148 11.56 -4.90 33.09
C LEU A 148 12.77 -5.14 32.16
N GLN A 149 13.08 -6.39 31.85
CA GLN A 149 14.11 -6.72 30.85
C GLN A 149 13.82 -6.09 29.49
N ILE A 150 12.59 -6.19 28.99
CA ILE A 150 12.24 -5.59 27.69
C ILE A 150 12.29 -4.05 27.73
N ILE A 151 11.94 -3.45 28.87
CA ILE A 151 12.12 -2.00 29.08
C ILE A 151 13.60 -1.61 28.93
N ASP A 152 14.50 -2.34 29.56
CA ASP A 152 15.95 -2.13 29.45
C ASP A 152 16.44 -2.31 28.01
N GLU A 153 15.88 -3.30 27.27
CA GLU A 153 16.24 -3.55 25.88
C GLU A 153 15.75 -2.42 24.94
N PHE A 154 14.61 -1.80 25.20
CA PHE A 154 14.23 -0.56 24.49
C PHE A 154 15.27 0.54 24.67
N GLY A 155 15.74 0.75 25.89
CA GLY A 155 16.80 1.72 26.20
C GLY A 155 18.13 1.39 25.51
N ASN A 156 18.55 0.12 25.57
CA ASN A 156 19.80 -0.37 24.95
C ASN A 156 19.76 -0.25 23.43
N ALA A 157 18.65 -0.64 22.80
CA ALA A 157 18.45 -0.51 21.35
C ALA A 157 18.46 0.96 20.92
N ALA A 158 17.79 1.84 21.66
CA ALA A 158 17.80 3.26 21.40
C ALA A 158 19.22 3.88 21.53
N LEU A 159 19.99 3.46 22.54
CA LEU A 159 21.38 3.89 22.69
C LEU A 159 22.27 3.41 21.54
N ALA A 160 22.06 2.17 21.05
CA ALA A 160 22.73 1.65 19.89
C ALA A 160 22.36 2.44 18.63
N ALA A 161 21.07 2.77 18.45
CA ALA A 161 20.57 3.60 17.35
C ALA A 161 21.20 5.00 17.38
N LYS A 162 21.24 5.67 18.53
CA LYS A 162 21.89 6.97 18.70
C LYS A 162 23.37 6.90 18.31
N LYS A 163 24.09 5.86 18.74
CA LYS A 163 25.50 5.64 18.36
C LYS A 163 25.67 5.36 16.87
N ALA A 164 24.70 4.72 16.21
CA ALA A 164 24.67 4.54 14.77
C ALA A 164 24.32 5.82 14.00
N GLY A 165 23.92 6.89 14.68
CA GLY A 165 23.66 8.22 14.09
C GLY A 165 22.20 8.50 13.78
N PHE A 166 21.25 7.75 14.33
CA PHE A 166 19.85 8.13 14.32
C PHE A 166 19.58 9.33 15.22
N ASP A 167 18.73 10.23 14.76
CA ASP A 167 18.46 11.50 15.42
C ASP A 167 17.22 11.43 16.33
N MET A 168 16.34 10.45 16.12
CA MET A 168 15.06 10.30 16.81
C MET A 168 14.72 8.81 16.93
N ILE A 169 13.99 8.44 17.97
CA ILE A 169 13.48 7.08 18.21
C ILE A 169 11.94 7.09 18.13
N CYS A 170 11.37 6.11 17.46
CA CYS A 170 9.95 5.83 17.44
C CYS A 170 9.69 4.50 18.16
N LEU A 171 8.66 4.43 19.00
CA LEU A 171 8.17 3.18 19.59
C LEU A 171 6.90 2.74 18.86
N HIS A 172 6.85 1.47 18.45
CA HIS A 172 5.64 0.90 17.88
C HIS A 172 4.68 0.43 18.99
N GLY A 173 3.78 1.34 19.41
CA GLY A 173 2.72 1.09 20.39
C GLY A 173 1.34 0.96 19.75
N ALA A 174 1.26 0.49 18.51
CA ALA A 174 0.02 0.36 17.73
C ALA A 174 -0.11 -1.03 17.08
N HIS A 175 -1.22 -1.25 16.37
CA HIS A 175 -1.44 -2.35 15.43
C HIS A 175 -1.33 -3.76 16.03
N GLY A 176 -1.59 -3.90 17.34
CA GLY A 176 -1.57 -5.18 18.04
C GLY A 176 -0.18 -5.67 18.44
N PHE A 177 0.87 -4.84 18.34
CA PHE A 177 2.21 -5.16 18.82
C PHE A 177 2.29 -5.06 20.36
N GLY A 178 3.38 -5.57 20.94
CA GLY A 178 3.50 -5.83 22.37
C GLY A 178 3.12 -4.67 23.30
N LEU A 179 3.56 -3.43 23.01
CA LEU A 179 3.16 -2.28 23.81
C LEU A 179 1.64 -2.05 23.75
N GLN A 180 1.02 -2.16 22.56
CA GLN A 180 -0.44 -2.05 22.45
C GLN A 180 -1.15 -3.22 23.15
N GLN A 181 -0.58 -4.43 23.10
CA GLN A 181 -1.18 -5.59 23.79
C GLN A 181 -1.33 -5.34 25.28
N PHE A 182 -0.36 -4.64 25.90
CA PHE A 182 -0.45 -4.24 27.30
C PHE A 182 -1.45 -3.10 27.51
N MET A 183 -1.61 -2.16 26.56
CA MET A 183 -2.58 -1.08 26.63
C MET A 183 -4.02 -1.55 26.37
N SER A 184 -4.21 -2.65 25.65
CA SER A 184 -5.52 -3.17 25.23
C SER A 184 -6.29 -3.84 26.38
N PRO A 185 -7.52 -3.42 26.71
CA PRO A 185 -8.36 -4.13 27.67
C PRO A 185 -8.81 -5.52 27.16
N ALA A 186 -8.89 -5.71 25.83
CA ALA A 186 -9.25 -6.98 25.21
C ALA A 186 -8.17 -8.05 25.38
N LEU A 187 -6.90 -7.66 25.50
CA LEU A 187 -5.75 -8.56 25.59
C LEU A 187 -5.13 -8.58 26.99
N ASN A 188 -5.19 -7.46 27.71
CA ASN A 188 -4.58 -7.31 29.03
C ASN A 188 -5.63 -7.36 30.14
N THR A 189 -5.92 -8.55 30.62
CA THR A 189 -6.84 -8.81 31.74
C THR A 189 -6.11 -8.94 33.11
N ARG A 190 -4.84 -8.49 33.20
CA ARG A 190 -4.05 -8.50 34.44
C ARG A 190 -4.68 -7.63 35.52
N THR A 191 -4.47 -8.02 36.77
CA THR A 191 -4.94 -7.30 37.97
C THR A 191 -3.80 -6.73 38.81
N ASP A 192 -2.56 -6.91 38.37
CA ASP A 192 -1.37 -6.32 38.99
C ASP A 192 -1.08 -4.90 38.46
N ARG A 193 0.08 -4.34 38.83
CA ARG A 193 0.49 -2.97 38.40
C ARG A 193 0.68 -2.79 36.89
N TRP A 194 0.56 -3.85 36.11
CA TRP A 194 0.70 -3.86 34.65
C TRP A 194 -0.65 -3.97 33.93
N GLY A 195 -1.77 -3.99 34.65
CA GLY A 195 -3.11 -4.15 34.11
C GLY A 195 -4.19 -3.48 34.95
N GLY A 196 -5.45 -3.74 34.62
CA GLY A 196 -6.61 -3.15 35.29
C GLY A 196 -6.98 -1.78 34.67
N ASN A 197 -6.59 -0.67 35.30
CA ASN A 197 -6.89 0.67 34.79
C ASN A 197 -5.94 1.13 33.65
N THR A 198 -6.30 2.19 32.93
CA THR A 198 -5.54 2.74 31.80
C THR A 198 -4.13 3.14 32.19
N GLU A 199 -3.92 3.75 33.37
CA GLU A 199 -2.59 4.12 33.88
C GLU A 199 -1.66 2.90 33.97
N ASN A 200 -2.13 1.82 34.59
CA ASN A 200 -1.36 0.58 34.75
C ASN A 200 -1.07 -0.08 33.40
N ARG A 201 -2.05 -0.11 32.49
CA ARG A 201 -1.86 -0.67 31.14
C ARG A 201 -0.87 0.15 30.30
N CYS A 202 -0.77 1.46 30.52
CA CYS A 202 0.20 2.33 29.83
C CYS A 202 1.60 2.28 30.46
N ARG A 203 1.74 1.78 31.69
CA ARG A 203 2.99 1.80 32.46
C ARG A 203 4.19 1.22 31.71
N PHE A 204 3.99 0.12 30.97
CA PHE A 204 5.06 -0.47 30.18
C PHE A 204 5.59 0.53 29.11
N ALA A 205 4.70 1.14 28.35
CA ALA A 205 5.07 2.09 27.32
C ALA A 205 5.75 3.35 27.90
N VAL A 206 5.20 3.90 29.00
CA VAL A 206 5.77 5.07 29.71
C VAL A 206 7.19 4.76 30.20
N MET A 207 7.38 3.64 30.89
CA MET A 207 8.71 3.25 31.39
C MET A 207 9.71 2.98 30.27
N ALA A 208 9.29 2.43 29.14
CA ALA A 208 10.16 2.24 27.96
C ALA A 208 10.62 3.60 27.37
N ILE A 209 9.71 4.58 27.26
CA ILE A 209 10.06 5.93 26.81
C ILE A 209 11.03 6.60 27.79
N ASP A 210 10.75 6.53 29.09
CA ASP A 210 11.59 7.13 30.14
C ASP A 210 12.98 6.49 30.16
N MET A 211 13.10 5.17 29.98
CA MET A 211 14.38 4.46 29.87
C MET A 211 15.19 4.94 28.65
N ILE A 212 14.54 5.13 27.51
CA ILE A 212 15.20 5.71 26.32
C ILE A 212 15.74 7.10 26.65
N LYS A 213 14.94 7.98 27.22
CA LYS A 213 15.37 9.33 27.58
C LYS A 213 16.47 9.32 28.67
N GLN A 214 16.42 8.38 29.59
CA GLN A 214 17.47 8.20 30.60
C GLN A 214 18.82 7.83 29.97
N LEU A 215 18.85 6.86 29.03
CA LEU A 215 20.10 6.39 28.44
C LEU A 215 20.60 7.27 27.28
N CYS A 216 19.69 7.82 26.52
CA CYS A 216 20.03 8.62 25.34
C CYS A 216 20.10 10.14 25.60
N GLY A 217 19.62 10.61 26.76
CA GLY A 217 19.50 12.02 27.11
C GLY A 217 18.13 12.60 26.76
N GLN A 218 17.73 13.63 27.52
CA GLN A 218 16.40 14.25 27.44
C GLN A 218 16.13 14.97 26.10
N ASP A 219 17.17 15.37 25.40
CA ASP A 219 17.08 16.12 24.14
C ASP A 219 16.83 15.25 22.91
N ILE A 220 16.91 13.90 23.02
CA ILE A 220 16.57 13.02 21.92
C ILE A 220 15.05 13.01 21.75
N PRO A 221 14.49 13.35 20.58
CA PRO A 221 13.06 13.23 20.35
C PRO A 221 12.63 11.76 20.42
N VAL A 222 11.53 11.51 21.11
CA VAL A 222 10.90 10.20 21.20
C VAL A 222 9.47 10.29 20.69
N GLU A 223 9.15 9.51 19.68
CA GLU A 223 7.81 9.31 19.15
C GLU A 223 7.24 8.01 19.70
N ILE A 224 5.96 7.99 20.01
CA ILE A 224 5.22 6.74 20.14
C ILE A 224 4.06 6.71 19.15
N ARG A 225 3.97 5.64 18.36
CA ARG A 225 2.84 5.38 17.51
C ARG A 225 1.80 4.59 18.28
N ILE A 226 0.56 5.10 18.33
CA ILE A 226 -0.57 4.46 18.98
C ILE A 226 -1.74 4.24 18.03
N SER A 227 -2.64 3.32 18.35
CA SER A 227 -3.97 3.25 17.73
C SER A 227 -4.92 4.13 18.51
N GLY A 228 -5.55 5.14 17.91
CA GLY A 228 -6.57 5.95 18.56
C GLY A 228 -7.85 5.15 18.86
N SER A 229 -8.03 4.01 18.17
CA SER A 229 -9.03 2.98 18.46
C SER A 229 -8.55 1.65 17.89
N GLU A 230 -8.82 0.55 18.57
CA GLU A 230 -8.44 -0.79 18.11
C GLU A 230 -9.35 -1.30 16.97
N ILE A 231 -10.58 -0.82 16.91
CA ILE A 231 -11.60 -1.30 15.93
C ILE A 231 -11.78 -2.83 16.00
N VAL A 232 -11.69 -3.39 17.19
CA VAL A 232 -11.97 -4.80 17.44
C VAL A 232 -13.03 -4.94 18.53
N LYS A 233 -13.74 -6.05 18.53
CA LYS A 233 -14.69 -6.35 19.57
C LYS A 233 -13.97 -6.39 20.94
N ASP A 234 -14.57 -5.76 21.94
CA ASP A 234 -14.06 -5.65 23.32
C ASP A 234 -12.71 -4.87 23.43
N GLY A 235 -12.19 -4.31 22.34
CA GLY A 235 -11.06 -3.40 22.31
C GLY A 235 -11.45 -1.98 22.69
N TYR A 236 -10.45 -1.11 22.88
CA TYR A 236 -10.72 0.28 23.21
C TYR A 236 -11.15 1.11 22.01
N GLY A 237 -12.08 2.05 22.25
CA GLY A 237 -12.50 3.10 21.32
C GLY A 237 -11.68 4.38 21.49
N ILE A 238 -12.16 5.47 20.84
CA ILE A 238 -11.46 6.77 20.85
C ILE A 238 -11.37 7.39 22.26
N ASP A 239 -12.39 7.24 23.09
CA ASP A 239 -12.41 7.83 24.43
C ASP A 239 -11.27 7.28 25.29
N GLU A 240 -11.05 5.97 25.27
CA GLU A 240 -9.92 5.35 25.95
C GLU A 240 -8.59 5.60 25.21
N GLY A 241 -8.62 5.70 23.89
CA GLY A 241 -7.46 6.13 23.09
C GLY A 241 -6.95 7.52 23.51
N CYS A 242 -7.85 8.44 23.85
CA CYS A 242 -7.52 9.75 24.43
C CYS A 242 -6.91 9.62 25.82
N GLN A 243 -7.47 8.77 26.68
CA GLN A 243 -6.89 8.51 28.01
C GLN A 243 -5.48 7.89 27.93
N ILE A 244 -5.25 6.98 26.97
CA ILE A 244 -3.91 6.44 26.68
C ILE A 244 -2.96 7.58 26.29
N ALA A 245 -3.39 8.46 25.39
CA ALA A 245 -2.59 9.59 24.97
C ALA A 245 -2.27 10.57 26.11
N GLU A 246 -3.21 10.80 27.05
CA GLU A 246 -2.99 11.58 28.25
C GLU A 246 -1.90 10.97 29.17
N GLN A 247 -1.84 9.63 29.27
CA GLN A 247 -0.78 8.96 30.04
C GLN A 247 0.61 9.09 29.38
N LEU A 248 0.66 9.25 28.07
CA LEU A 248 1.89 9.38 27.30
C LEU A 248 2.33 10.83 27.14
N ASP A 249 1.45 11.81 27.40
CA ASP A 249 1.67 13.23 27.20
C ASP A 249 2.80 13.78 28.08
N GLY A 250 3.86 14.25 27.42
CA GLY A 250 5.07 14.79 28.07
C GLY A 250 6.12 13.74 28.43
N HIS A 251 5.84 12.44 28.27
CA HIS A 251 6.85 11.39 28.18
C HIS A 251 7.38 11.29 26.76
N ALA A 252 6.49 11.09 25.76
CA ALA A 252 6.82 11.18 24.35
C ALA A 252 6.74 12.63 23.86
N ASP A 253 7.60 12.99 22.88
CA ASP A 253 7.56 14.30 22.22
C ASP A 253 6.52 14.33 21.09
N ILE A 254 6.25 13.16 20.47
CA ILE A 254 5.25 13.01 19.42
C ILE A 254 4.37 11.80 19.75
N ILE A 255 3.06 11.99 19.67
CA ILE A 255 2.06 10.94 19.67
C ILE A 255 1.53 10.79 18.23
N HIS A 256 1.95 9.73 17.55
CA HIS A 256 1.56 9.42 16.18
C HIS A 256 0.31 8.54 16.17
N VAL A 257 -0.82 9.12 15.81
CA VAL A 257 -2.12 8.46 15.88
C VAL A 257 -2.41 7.70 14.60
N SER A 258 -2.52 6.39 14.71
CA SER A 258 -3.03 5.44 13.74
C SER A 258 -4.34 4.82 14.24
N VAL A 259 -4.79 3.74 13.63
CA VAL A 259 -6.03 3.04 13.99
C VAL A 259 -5.88 1.54 13.74
N GLY A 260 -6.61 0.73 14.53
CA GLY A 260 -6.73 -0.69 14.35
C GLY A 260 -5.70 -1.51 15.13
N ALA A 261 -5.94 -2.80 15.18
CA ALA A 261 -5.02 -3.80 15.67
C ALA A 261 -4.88 -4.87 14.59
N ILE A 262 -3.65 -5.16 14.15
CA ILE A 262 -3.36 -6.30 13.29
C ILE A 262 -3.32 -7.50 14.20
N ASN A 263 -4.46 -7.91 14.68
CA ASN A 263 -4.54 -9.18 15.32
C ASN A 263 -5.32 -10.14 14.41
N ARG A 264 -5.12 -11.39 14.62
CA ARG A 264 -5.70 -12.50 13.87
C ARG A 264 -7.22 -12.65 14.06
N PHE A 265 -7.88 -11.61 14.60
CA PHE A 265 -9.27 -11.65 15.01
C PHE A 265 -10.24 -11.08 13.96
N GLY A 266 -9.76 -10.60 12.81
CA GLY A 266 -10.64 -10.17 11.72
C GLY A 266 -9.94 -9.40 10.61
N ALA A 267 -10.42 -9.57 9.38
CA ALA A 267 -9.98 -8.83 8.19
C ALA A 267 -10.28 -7.33 8.28
N GLU A 268 -11.26 -6.95 9.09
CA GLU A 268 -11.77 -5.58 9.26
C GLU A 268 -10.67 -4.60 9.71
N THR A 269 -9.80 -5.03 10.61
CA THR A 269 -8.73 -4.17 11.12
C THR A 269 -7.61 -3.95 10.13
N PHE A 270 -7.31 -4.93 9.26
CA PHE A 270 -6.25 -4.81 8.29
C PHE A 270 -6.54 -3.71 7.26
N SER A 271 -7.75 -3.67 6.70
CA SER A 271 -8.17 -2.68 5.71
C SER A 271 -8.24 -1.25 6.27
N ARG A 272 -8.30 -1.07 7.59
CA ARG A 272 -8.26 0.22 8.30
C ARG A 272 -6.84 0.60 8.73
N THR A 273 -6.05 -0.34 9.21
CA THR A 273 -4.63 -0.14 9.53
C THR A 273 -3.83 0.21 8.27
N HIS A 274 -4.12 -0.49 7.18
CA HIS A 274 -3.55 -0.27 5.85
C HIS A 274 -4.62 0.27 4.90
N VAL A 275 -5.12 1.46 5.16
CA VAL A 275 -6.28 2.05 4.49
C VAL A 275 -6.38 1.65 3.02
N SER A 276 -7.38 0.81 2.69
CA SER A 276 -7.65 0.33 1.34
C SER A 276 -8.38 1.39 0.50
N MET A 277 -8.55 1.14 -0.79
CA MET A 277 -9.25 2.06 -1.70
C MET A 277 -10.74 2.24 -1.35
N PHE A 278 -11.34 1.34 -0.60
CA PHE A 278 -12.74 1.40 -0.20
C PHE A 278 -13.05 2.45 0.89
N TYR A 279 -12.03 2.96 1.58
CA TYR A 279 -12.18 3.98 2.61
C TYR A 279 -11.78 5.36 2.09
N PRO A 280 -12.32 6.45 2.64
CA PRO A 280 -11.95 7.80 2.24
C PRO A 280 -10.48 8.12 2.57
N HIS A 281 -9.92 9.10 1.87
CA HIS A 281 -8.61 9.65 2.21
C HIS A 281 -8.66 10.37 3.55
N GLY A 282 -7.64 10.14 4.40
CA GLY A 282 -7.58 10.77 5.72
C GLY A 282 -8.58 10.21 6.74
N VAL A 283 -9.05 8.97 6.55
CA VAL A 283 -10.05 8.32 7.42
C VAL A 283 -9.68 8.30 8.91
N ASN A 284 -8.40 8.43 9.24
CA ASN A 284 -7.92 8.42 10.63
C ASN A 284 -7.70 9.83 11.21
N VAL A 285 -7.91 10.89 10.44
CA VAL A 285 -7.64 12.29 10.87
C VAL A 285 -8.45 12.69 12.09
N GLU A 286 -9.72 12.28 12.16
CA GLU A 286 -10.59 12.65 13.28
C GLU A 286 -10.15 12.00 14.60
N TYR A 287 -9.51 10.80 14.57
CA TYR A 287 -8.91 10.22 15.76
C TYR A 287 -7.72 11.05 16.25
N ALA A 288 -6.87 11.54 15.35
CA ALA A 288 -5.77 12.42 15.73
C ALA A 288 -6.28 13.77 16.25
N ALA A 289 -7.32 14.32 15.63
CA ALA A 289 -7.95 15.57 16.06
C ALA A 289 -8.56 15.45 17.45
N GLU A 290 -9.17 14.31 17.78
CA GLU A 290 -9.72 14.09 19.13
C GLU A 290 -8.59 13.95 20.16
N VAL A 291 -7.59 13.11 19.91
CA VAL A 291 -6.41 12.97 20.77
C VAL A 291 -5.75 14.33 21.02
N LYS A 292 -5.64 15.18 20.00
CA LYS A 292 -5.01 16.50 20.12
C LYS A 292 -5.71 17.44 21.11
N LYS A 293 -6.99 17.27 21.38
CA LYS A 293 -7.71 18.06 22.39
C LYS A 293 -7.31 17.66 23.84
N HIS A 294 -6.81 16.45 24.01
CA HIS A 294 -6.46 15.87 25.29
C HIS A 294 -4.98 16.03 25.68
N VAL A 295 -4.08 16.07 24.70
CA VAL A 295 -2.64 16.26 24.94
C VAL A 295 -2.27 17.73 25.02
N LYS A 296 -1.28 18.07 25.86
CA LYS A 296 -0.86 19.46 26.14
C LYS A 296 0.60 19.75 25.85
N LYS A 297 1.45 18.73 25.91
CA LYS A 297 2.91 18.85 25.78
C LYS A 297 3.44 18.21 24.51
N SER A 298 2.88 17.07 24.15
CA SER A 298 3.29 16.30 22.99
C SER A 298 2.66 16.85 21.72
N LEU A 299 3.38 16.76 20.60
CA LEU A 299 2.83 17.02 19.28
C LEU A 299 2.03 15.80 18.80
N VAL A 300 1.03 16.04 17.97
CA VAL A 300 0.19 14.97 17.42
C VAL A 300 0.42 14.82 15.93
N GLY A 301 0.73 13.59 15.52
CA GLY A 301 0.84 13.21 14.12
C GLY A 301 -0.37 12.40 13.65
N THR A 302 -0.71 12.49 12.37
CA THR A 302 -1.79 11.71 11.76
C THR A 302 -1.30 10.96 10.52
N VAL A 303 -1.87 9.77 10.29
CA VAL A 303 -1.64 8.91 9.12
C VAL A 303 -2.95 8.28 8.66
N GLY A 304 -3.08 7.95 7.38
CA GLY A 304 -4.25 7.18 6.92
C GLY A 304 -4.67 7.52 5.48
N GLY A 305 -3.93 7.03 4.49
CA GLY A 305 -4.28 7.19 3.07
C GLY A 305 -4.23 8.62 2.56
N LEU A 306 -3.42 9.48 3.19
CA LEU A 306 -3.20 10.87 2.78
C LEU A 306 -2.30 10.91 1.53
N SER A 307 -2.77 11.59 0.47
CA SER A 307 -2.06 11.72 -0.83
C SER A 307 -2.39 13.04 -1.56
N ASP A 308 -3.12 13.94 -0.90
CA ASP A 308 -3.46 15.25 -1.44
C ASP A 308 -2.85 16.37 -0.57
N PRO A 309 -1.95 17.20 -1.13
CA PRO A 309 -1.29 18.24 -0.34
C PRO A 309 -2.23 19.34 0.13
N TYR A 310 -3.34 19.59 -0.56
CA TYR A 310 -4.34 20.57 -0.12
C TYR A 310 -5.11 20.05 1.10
N GLN A 311 -5.48 18.77 1.11
CA GLN A 311 -6.08 18.12 2.28
C GLN A 311 -5.10 18.13 3.47
N MET A 312 -3.82 17.82 3.25
CA MET A 312 -2.78 17.83 4.28
C MET A 312 -2.60 19.23 4.89
N GLU A 313 -2.57 20.27 4.05
CA GLU A 313 -2.49 21.66 4.49
C GLU A 313 -3.70 22.05 5.35
N GLN A 314 -4.91 21.67 4.93
CA GLN A 314 -6.14 21.94 5.69
C GLN A 314 -6.12 21.26 7.06
N ILE A 315 -5.65 20.01 7.15
CA ILE A 315 -5.53 19.28 8.43
C ILE A 315 -4.67 20.06 9.42
N LEU A 316 -3.51 20.56 8.98
CA LEU A 316 -2.60 21.34 9.80
C LEU A 316 -3.18 22.73 10.13
N ALA A 317 -3.72 23.43 9.15
CA ALA A 317 -4.32 24.75 9.32
C ALA A 317 -5.50 24.76 10.30
N MET A 318 -6.29 23.68 10.30
CA MET A 318 -7.42 23.50 11.23
C MET A 318 -6.97 23.00 12.61
N GLY A 319 -5.68 22.78 12.83
CA GLY A 319 -5.13 22.29 14.09
C GLY A 319 -5.54 20.85 14.44
N LYS A 320 -5.94 20.04 13.44
CA LYS A 320 -6.32 18.62 13.66
C LYS A 320 -5.09 17.72 13.94
N ALA A 321 -3.94 18.11 13.45
CA ALA A 321 -2.64 17.48 13.72
C ALA A 321 -1.52 18.51 13.58
N ASP A 322 -0.31 18.17 14.06
CA ASP A 322 0.92 18.98 13.90
C ASP A 322 1.83 18.44 12.79
N ILE A 323 1.70 17.14 12.49
CA ILE A 323 2.58 16.39 11.58
C ILE A 323 1.72 15.48 10.71
N ILE A 324 2.08 15.42 9.42
CA ILE A 324 1.48 14.51 8.44
C ILE A 324 2.45 13.35 8.17
N TYR A 325 2.00 12.14 8.43
CA TYR A 325 2.75 10.93 8.12
C TYR A 325 2.27 10.29 6.81
N MET A 326 3.23 9.96 5.95
CA MET A 326 3.01 9.31 4.66
C MET A 326 3.75 7.98 4.61
N GLY A 327 3.03 6.89 4.44
CA GLY A 327 3.61 5.56 4.20
C GLY A 327 3.68 5.25 2.71
N ARG A 328 2.66 4.57 2.20
CA ARG A 328 2.57 4.12 0.80
C ARG A 328 2.58 5.25 -0.24
N GLU A 329 2.23 6.46 0.15
CA GLU A 329 2.37 7.63 -0.74
C GLU A 329 3.85 7.84 -1.12
N LEU A 330 4.78 7.75 -0.16
CA LEU A 330 6.22 7.89 -0.44
C LEU A 330 6.85 6.62 -1.08
N VAL A 331 6.16 5.49 -1.06
CA VAL A 331 6.48 4.32 -1.91
C VAL A 331 6.09 4.60 -3.36
N CYS A 332 4.92 5.20 -3.55
CA CYS A 332 4.37 5.54 -4.84
C CYS A 332 5.09 6.73 -5.48
N ASP A 333 5.27 7.80 -4.73
CA ASP A 333 5.95 9.03 -5.17
C ASP A 333 6.94 9.55 -4.11
N PRO A 334 8.17 9.08 -4.10
CA PRO A 334 9.18 9.57 -3.15
C PRO A 334 9.50 11.06 -3.32
N GLU A 335 9.20 11.67 -4.49
CA GLU A 335 9.38 13.10 -4.76
C GLU A 335 8.21 13.98 -4.27
N PHE A 336 7.18 13.42 -3.68
CA PHE A 336 5.99 14.15 -3.24
C PHE A 336 6.32 15.47 -2.51
N PRO A 337 7.14 15.50 -1.44
CA PRO A 337 7.43 16.75 -0.73
C PRO A 337 8.16 17.80 -1.59
N ASN A 338 9.07 17.37 -2.45
CA ASN A 338 9.74 18.26 -3.38
C ASN A 338 8.81 18.84 -4.45
N LYS A 339 7.85 18.02 -4.94
CA LYS A 339 6.82 18.48 -5.89
C LYS A 339 5.92 19.52 -5.24
N VAL A 340 5.49 19.30 -4.00
CA VAL A 340 4.71 20.29 -3.23
C VAL A 340 5.51 21.60 -3.09
N ARG A 341 6.77 21.52 -2.61
CA ARG A 341 7.64 22.69 -2.41
C ARG A 341 7.91 23.48 -3.70
N ARG A 342 7.91 22.79 -4.86
CA ARG A 342 8.14 23.42 -6.18
C ARG A 342 6.86 23.84 -6.88
N GLY A 343 5.68 23.68 -6.26
CA GLY A 343 4.38 23.99 -6.87
C GLY A 343 3.99 23.05 -8.03
N ARG A 344 4.58 21.84 -8.08
CA ARG A 344 4.32 20.83 -9.14
C ARG A 344 3.34 19.75 -8.66
N VAL A 345 2.26 20.18 -8.02
CA VAL A 345 1.28 19.28 -7.41
C VAL A 345 0.51 18.43 -8.44
N ASP A 346 0.36 18.92 -9.65
CA ASP A 346 -0.23 18.23 -10.79
C ASP A 346 0.61 17.04 -11.30
N GLU A 347 1.87 16.94 -10.87
CA GLU A 347 2.79 15.86 -11.22
C GLU A 347 2.92 14.80 -10.11
N ILE A 348 2.18 14.93 -9.02
CA ILE A 348 2.17 13.95 -7.93
C ILE A 348 1.48 12.67 -8.39
N ARG A 349 2.18 11.54 -8.21
CA ARG A 349 1.64 10.19 -8.42
C ARG A 349 0.97 9.73 -7.13
N LYS A 350 -0.35 9.95 -7.01
CA LYS A 350 -1.11 9.57 -5.81
C LYS A 350 -1.24 8.06 -5.67
N CYS A 351 -1.03 7.55 -4.46
CA CYS A 351 -1.18 6.13 -4.15
C CYS A 351 -2.62 5.65 -4.37
N MET A 352 -2.81 4.62 -5.19
CA MET A 352 -4.13 4.01 -5.46
C MET A 352 -4.71 3.22 -4.30
N ARG A 353 -3.92 2.96 -3.25
CA ARG A 353 -4.31 2.14 -2.08
C ARG A 353 -4.74 0.71 -2.44
N CYS A 354 -4.16 0.16 -3.51
CA CYS A 354 -4.43 -1.17 -4.06
C CYS A 354 -3.80 -2.32 -3.28
N LEU A 355 -3.00 -2.05 -2.25
CA LEU A 355 -2.36 -3.01 -1.34
C LEU A 355 -1.33 -3.98 -1.98
N ASN A 356 -1.01 -3.89 -3.28
CA ASN A 356 -0.02 -4.77 -3.92
C ASN A 356 1.35 -4.77 -3.21
N CYS A 357 1.79 -3.62 -2.72
CA CYS A 357 3.07 -3.50 -2.00
C CYS A 357 3.14 -4.35 -0.72
N PHE A 358 2.01 -4.61 -0.07
CA PHE A 358 1.94 -5.51 1.08
C PHE A 358 1.82 -6.97 0.68
N ALA A 359 1.05 -7.29 -0.35
CA ALA A 359 0.89 -8.65 -0.82
C ALA A 359 2.23 -9.25 -1.27
N GLU A 360 2.99 -8.51 -2.06
CA GLU A 360 4.32 -8.93 -2.54
C GLU A 360 5.36 -8.90 -1.42
N GLY A 361 5.39 -7.85 -0.60
CA GLY A 361 6.33 -7.76 0.53
C GLY A 361 6.16 -8.89 1.54
N VAL A 362 4.93 -9.28 1.83
CA VAL A 362 4.64 -10.43 2.72
C VAL A 362 4.84 -11.77 2.01
N GLY A 363 4.49 -11.86 0.72
CA GLY A 363 4.55 -13.11 -0.04
C GLY A 363 5.92 -13.47 -0.59
N HIS A 364 6.66 -12.51 -1.12
CA HIS A 364 7.90 -12.75 -1.89
C HIS A 364 9.12 -11.98 -1.37
N GLY A 365 8.94 -11.06 -0.43
CA GLY A 365 10.03 -10.29 0.16
C GLY A 365 10.45 -9.04 -0.63
N ASP A 366 9.83 -8.76 -1.79
CA ASP A 366 10.15 -7.60 -2.61
C ASP A 366 9.19 -6.43 -2.36
N LEU A 367 9.74 -5.23 -2.15
CA LEU A 367 8.93 -4.02 -2.14
C LEU A 367 8.66 -3.58 -3.57
N ILE A 368 7.38 -3.57 -3.93
CA ILE A 368 6.93 -3.15 -5.26
C ILE A 368 5.75 -2.17 -5.15
N CYS A 369 5.50 -1.45 -6.23
CA CYS A 369 4.32 -0.60 -6.35
C CYS A 369 3.69 -0.77 -7.74
N ALA A 370 2.36 -0.93 -7.78
CA ALA A 370 1.64 -1.14 -9.03
C ALA A 370 1.82 0.00 -10.06
N ILE A 371 2.13 1.21 -9.62
CA ILE A 371 2.27 2.38 -10.50
C ILE A 371 3.63 3.10 -10.39
N ASN A 372 4.54 2.58 -9.56
CA ASN A 372 5.92 3.04 -9.49
C ASN A 372 6.89 1.88 -9.75
N PRO A 373 7.26 1.59 -10.99
CA PRO A 373 8.13 0.46 -11.30
C PRO A 373 9.60 0.68 -10.94
N GLU A 374 9.97 1.86 -10.44
CA GLU A 374 11.34 2.20 -10.02
C GLU A 374 11.62 1.80 -8.56
N ILE A 375 10.57 1.53 -7.76
CA ILE A 375 10.70 1.15 -6.35
C ILE A 375 11.43 -0.19 -6.20
N GLY A 376 12.30 -0.31 -5.20
CA GLY A 376 13.17 -1.48 -5.00
C GLY A 376 14.35 -1.55 -5.97
N ARG A 377 14.49 -0.56 -6.85
CA ARG A 377 15.55 -0.46 -7.88
C ARG A 377 16.33 0.85 -7.81
N GLU A 378 16.31 1.53 -6.68
CA GLU A 378 16.86 2.88 -6.51
C GLU A 378 18.33 2.93 -6.91
N ARG A 379 19.13 1.91 -6.57
CA ARG A 379 20.56 1.85 -6.94
C ARG A 379 20.78 1.74 -8.45
N GLU A 380 19.90 1.04 -9.16
CA GLU A 380 19.94 0.93 -10.62
C GLU A 380 19.54 2.26 -11.26
N VAL A 381 18.46 2.86 -10.78
CA VAL A 381 17.90 4.13 -11.30
C VAL A 381 18.89 5.27 -11.14
N TYR A 382 19.55 5.40 -9.99
CA TYR A 382 20.54 6.46 -9.76
C TYR A 382 21.81 6.34 -10.59
N ARG A 383 22.16 5.15 -10.99
CA ARG A 383 23.35 4.87 -11.80
C ARG A 383 23.03 4.75 -13.29
N ALA A 384 21.75 4.83 -13.65
CA ALA A 384 21.35 4.75 -15.05
C ALA A 384 21.83 5.95 -15.82
N LEU A 385 22.77 5.73 -16.73
CA LEU A 385 23.15 6.70 -17.73
C LEU A 385 22.09 6.68 -18.85
N PRO A 386 21.94 7.75 -19.64
CA PRO A 386 21.18 7.72 -20.89
C PRO A 386 21.61 6.54 -21.76
N ALA A 387 20.72 6.02 -22.58
CA ALA A 387 21.08 4.98 -23.54
C ALA A 387 22.22 5.47 -24.45
N PRO A 388 23.26 4.65 -24.69
CA PRO A 388 24.38 5.06 -25.54
C PRO A 388 23.97 5.31 -26.98
N GLU A 389 22.92 4.62 -27.47
CA GLU A 389 22.36 4.77 -28.79
C GLU A 389 20.91 5.20 -28.71
N LYS A 390 20.57 6.29 -29.39
CA LYS A 390 19.19 6.73 -29.56
C LYS A 390 18.50 5.83 -30.57
N GLN A 391 17.39 5.20 -30.17
CA GLN A 391 16.58 4.30 -30.98
C GLN A 391 15.23 4.98 -31.30
N ARG A 392 14.65 4.60 -32.44
CA ARG A 392 13.26 4.93 -32.79
C ARG A 392 12.34 3.83 -32.29
N VAL A 393 11.50 4.13 -31.30
CA VAL A 393 10.62 3.19 -30.60
C VAL A 393 9.18 3.42 -31.01
N LEU A 394 8.54 2.43 -31.62
CA LEU A 394 7.11 2.43 -31.89
C LEU A 394 6.37 1.66 -30.80
N VAL A 395 5.54 2.33 -30.04
CA VAL A 395 4.66 1.72 -29.04
C VAL A 395 3.25 1.60 -29.61
N ILE A 396 2.72 0.37 -29.62
CA ILE A 396 1.40 0.05 -30.21
C ILE A 396 0.42 -0.23 -29.08
N GLY A 397 -0.54 0.68 -28.87
CA GLY A 397 -1.55 0.65 -27.82
C GLY A 397 -1.28 1.63 -26.68
N GLY A 398 -2.23 2.52 -26.40
CA GLY A 398 -2.15 3.59 -25.41
C GLY A 398 -2.79 3.25 -24.06
N GLY A 399 -2.87 1.96 -23.71
CA GLY A 399 -3.27 1.50 -22.37
C GLY A 399 -2.18 1.75 -21.33
N ILE A 400 -2.39 1.27 -20.09
CA ILE A 400 -1.46 1.46 -18.94
C ILE A 400 -0.03 1.00 -19.31
N ALA A 401 0.12 -0.18 -19.92
CA ALA A 401 1.43 -0.70 -20.30
C ALA A 401 2.11 0.17 -21.37
N GLY A 402 1.38 0.57 -22.41
CA GLY A 402 1.93 1.38 -23.49
C GLY A 402 2.32 2.78 -23.03
N MET A 403 1.50 3.46 -22.23
CA MET A 403 1.82 4.75 -21.63
C MET A 403 3.09 4.67 -20.78
N GLN A 404 3.22 3.65 -19.92
CA GLN A 404 4.41 3.46 -19.09
C GLN A 404 5.65 3.17 -19.93
N ALA A 405 5.52 2.34 -20.99
CA ALA A 405 6.62 2.03 -21.89
C ALA A 405 7.11 3.28 -22.64
N ALA A 406 6.19 4.05 -23.19
CA ALA A 406 6.49 5.28 -23.92
C ALA A 406 7.22 6.30 -23.03
N LEU A 407 6.72 6.54 -21.82
CA LEU A 407 7.36 7.45 -20.86
C LEU A 407 8.75 6.96 -20.43
N THR A 408 8.93 5.66 -20.22
CA THR A 408 10.22 5.07 -19.83
C THR A 408 11.24 5.20 -20.97
N ALA A 409 10.86 4.87 -22.19
CA ALA A 409 11.73 4.99 -23.37
C ALA A 409 12.12 6.47 -23.65
N SER A 410 11.15 7.38 -23.56
CA SER A 410 11.38 8.82 -23.71
C SER A 410 12.33 9.38 -22.65
N LYS A 411 12.15 8.98 -21.36
CA LYS A 411 13.05 9.34 -20.25
C LYS A 411 14.49 8.87 -20.49
N ASN A 412 14.68 7.75 -21.19
CA ASN A 412 15.99 7.21 -21.55
C ASN A 412 16.62 7.86 -22.79
N GLY A 413 15.93 8.81 -23.44
CA GLY A 413 16.45 9.59 -24.56
C GLY A 413 16.09 9.06 -25.94
N HIS A 414 15.22 8.06 -26.06
CA HIS A 414 14.78 7.51 -27.34
C HIS A 414 13.74 8.41 -28.03
N GLU A 415 13.61 8.25 -29.36
CA GLU A 415 12.53 8.86 -30.15
C GLU A 415 11.32 7.92 -30.10
N VAL A 416 10.21 8.40 -29.52
CA VAL A 416 9.04 7.55 -29.24
C VAL A 416 7.84 8.01 -30.04
N VAL A 417 7.23 7.07 -30.76
CA VAL A 417 5.91 7.20 -31.38
C VAL A 417 4.96 6.30 -30.61
N LEU A 418 3.88 6.86 -30.05
CA LEU A 418 2.82 6.12 -29.36
C LEU A 418 1.53 6.18 -30.19
N CYS A 419 1.10 5.03 -30.69
CA CYS A 419 -0.14 4.91 -31.46
C CYS A 419 -1.24 4.27 -30.60
N GLU A 420 -2.42 4.88 -30.63
CA GLU A 420 -3.64 4.37 -29.99
C GLU A 420 -4.80 4.40 -31.00
N LYS A 421 -5.52 3.27 -31.11
CA LYS A 421 -6.63 3.14 -32.05
C LYS A 421 -7.87 3.96 -31.69
N SER A 422 -8.04 4.21 -30.39
CA SER A 422 -9.15 5.04 -29.89
C SER A 422 -8.77 6.54 -29.85
N GLY A 423 -9.75 7.39 -29.56
CA GLY A 423 -9.57 8.84 -29.42
C GLY A 423 -8.94 9.29 -28.11
N GLU A 424 -8.61 8.36 -27.21
CA GLU A 424 -8.04 8.68 -25.90
C GLU A 424 -7.12 7.59 -25.35
N LEU A 425 -6.17 8.01 -24.50
CA LEU A 425 -5.28 7.09 -23.78
C LEU A 425 -5.95 6.50 -22.53
N GLY A 426 -5.54 5.30 -22.11
CA GLY A 426 -5.99 4.64 -20.88
C GLY A 426 -6.42 3.18 -21.12
N GLY A 427 -6.91 2.86 -22.33
CA GLY A 427 -7.31 1.50 -22.68
C GLY A 427 -8.58 1.04 -21.97
N LYS A 428 -8.74 -0.28 -21.78
CA LYS A 428 -9.96 -0.88 -21.22
C LYS A 428 -10.27 -0.47 -19.79
N ILE A 429 -9.25 -0.15 -18.99
CA ILE A 429 -9.41 0.28 -17.60
C ILE A 429 -10.24 1.57 -17.45
N LEU A 430 -10.45 2.32 -18.53
CA LEU A 430 -11.34 3.49 -18.54
C LEU A 430 -12.79 3.16 -18.19
N CYS A 431 -13.22 1.91 -18.35
CA CYS A 431 -14.56 1.50 -17.91
C CYS A 431 -14.78 1.67 -16.42
N GLU A 432 -13.72 1.69 -15.61
CA GLU A 432 -13.75 1.81 -14.16
C GLU A 432 -13.48 3.25 -13.67
N ALA A 433 -13.27 4.22 -14.57
CA ALA A 433 -12.86 5.57 -14.23
C ALA A 433 -13.88 6.32 -13.33
N GLU A 434 -15.16 6.01 -13.45
CA GLU A 434 -16.24 6.62 -12.67
C GLU A 434 -16.55 5.86 -11.35
N VAL A 435 -15.85 4.76 -11.06
CA VAL A 435 -16.06 3.99 -9.83
C VAL A 435 -15.48 4.76 -8.64
N PRO A 436 -16.31 5.18 -7.65
CA PRO A 436 -15.89 6.11 -6.61
C PRO A 436 -14.69 5.65 -5.78
N PHE A 437 -14.63 4.37 -5.42
CA PHE A 437 -13.51 3.82 -4.66
C PHE A 437 -12.24 3.58 -5.52
N LYS A 438 -12.31 3.74 -6.85
CA LYS A 438 -11.17 3.67 -7.79
C LYS A 438 -10.63 5.05 -8.22
N GLN A 439 -10.95 6.11 -7.49
CA GLN A 439 -10.49 7.47 -7.80
C GLN A 439 -8.96 7.56 -7.99
N GLY A 440 -8.18 6.81 -7.23
CA GLY A 440 -6.72 6.76 -7.38
C GLY A 440 -6.25 6.23 -8.74
N LEU A 441 -7.02 5.33 -9.38
CA LEU A 441 -6.78 4.87 -10.75
C LEU A 441 -7.06 5.97 -11.77
N HIS A 442 -8.15 6.70 -11.60
CA HIS A 442 -8.49 7.85 -12.44
C HIS A 442 -7.41 8.93 -12.37
N ASP A 443 -6.95 9.26 -11.16
CA ASP A 443 -5.85 10.21 -10.95
C ASP A 443 -4.56 9.75 -11.64
N TYR A 444 -4.25 8.45 -11.60
CA TYR A 444 -3.08 7.89 -12.27
C TYR A 444 -3.17 8.00 -13.81
N ILE A 445 -4.31 7.66 -14.41
CA ILE A 445 -4.51 7.79 -15.87
C ILE A 445 -4.35 9.26 -16.29
N ARG A 446 -4.96 10.18 -15.55
CA ARG A 446 -4.85 11.63 -15.80
C ARG A 446 -3.40 12.10 -15.71
N LEU A 447 -2.64 11.65 -14.71
CA LEU A 447 -1.22 11.95 -14.58
C LEU A 447 -0.42 11.42 -15.77
N GLN A 448 -0.62 10.16 -16.18
CA GLN A 448 0.09 9.59 -17.34
C GLN A 448 -0.17 10.36 -18.62
N ARG A 449 -1.42 10.75 -18.87
CA ARG A 449 -1.80 11.61 -20.01
C ARG A 449 -1.06 12.96 -19.99
N ALA A 450 -1.03 13.62 -18.83
CA ALA A 450 -0.35 14.89 -18.63
C ALA A 450 1.17 14.77 -18.84
N LEU A 451 1.79 13.69 -18.35
CA LEU A 451 3.22 13.43 -18.55
C LEU A 451 3.56 13.15 -20.02
N ILE A 452 2.73 12.40 -20.73
CA ILE A 452 2.91 12.15 -22.18
C ILE A 452 2.83 13.47 -22.94
N ALA A 453 1.85 14.31 -22.66
CA ALA A 453 1.70 15.62 -23.30
C ALA A 453 2.91 16.55 -23.09
N LYS A 454 3.64 16.38 -21.96
CA LYS A 454 4.84 17.17 -21.63
C LYS A 454 6.16 16.54 -22.11
N SER A 455 6.16 15.27 -22.57
CA SER A 455 7.39 14.48 -22.76
C SER A 455 8.02 14.59 -24.15
N GLY A 456 7.35 15.18 -25.13
CA GLY A 456 7.80 15.21 -26.54
C GLY A 456 7.59 13.88 -27.28
N ILE A 457 6.83 12.96 -26.75
CA ILE A 457 6.37 11.74 -27.43
C ILE A 457 5.44 12.12 -28.60
N ASP A 458 5.67 11.56 -29.79
CA ASP A 458 4.76 11.68 -30.93
C ASP A 458 3.53 10.79 -30.68
N LEU A 459 2.46 11.42 -30.14
CA LEU A 459 1.21 10.76 -29.84
C LEU A 459 0.26 10.77 -31.04
N ARG A 460 -0.16 9.60 -31.47
CA ARG A 460 -1.09 9.40 -32.58
C ARG A 460 -2.34 8.66 -32.11
N LEU A 461 -3.39 9.43 -31.81
CA LEU A 461 -4.72 8.90 -31.48
C LEU A 461 -5.48 8.55 -32.78
N ASN A 462 -6.57 7.78 -32.66
CA ASN A 462 -7.38 7.28 -33.78
C ASN A 462 -6.52 6.60 -34.84
N THR A 463 -5.43 5.93 -34.43
CA THR A 463 -4.46 5.30 -35.31
C THR A 463 -4.34 3.83 -35.02
N GLU A 464 -5.02 3.01 -35.79
CA GLU A 464 -4.87 1.56 -35.75
C GLU A 464 -3.62 1.15 -36.53
N VAL A 465 -2.68 0.52 -35.83
CA VAL A 465 -1.41 0.09 -36.44
C VAL A 465 -1.60 -1.29 -37.05
N THR A 466 -1.29 -1.38 -38.37
CA THR A 466 -1.11 -2.65 -39.10
C THR A 466 0.38 -2.97 -39.24
N PRO A 467 0.77 -4.21 -39.58
CA PRO A 467 2.17 -4.52 -39.93
C PRO A 467 2.75 -3.64 -40.99
N GLU A 468 1.97 -3.33 -42.04
CA GLU A 468 2.37 -2.44 -43.15
C GLU A 468 2.62 -1.02 -42.65
N TYR A 469 1.71 -0.48 -41.83
CA TYR A 469 1.90 0.83 -41.21
C TYR A 469 3.16 0.84 -40.34
N ALA A 470 3.36 -0.19 -39.48
CA ALA A 470 4.54 -0.29 -38.62
C ALA A 470 5.84 -0.27 -39.41
N GLN A 471 5.92 -0.98 -40.54
CA GLN A 471 7.08 -0.99 -41.43
C GLN A 471 7.35 0.40 -42.06
N THR A 472 6.31 1.17 -42.42
CA THR A 472 6.49 2.53 -42.96
C THR A 472 7.11 3.50 -41.95
N GLN A 473 6.97 3.23 -40.66
CA GLN A 473 7.57 4.03 -39.57
C GLN A 473 9.08 3.75 -39.42
N CYS A 474 9.62 2.69 -40.03
CA CYS A 474 11.01 2.25 -39.89
C CYS A 474 11.49 2.25 -38.41
N PRO A 475 10.81 1.60 -37.49
CA PRO A 475 11.23 1.58 -36.08
C PRO A 475 12.45 0.66 -35.90
N ASP A 476 13.34 1.02 -34.97
CA ASP A 476 14.38 0.12 -34.48
C ASP A 476 13.79 -0.90 -33.53
N VAL A 477 12.81 -0.46 -32.71
CA VAL A 477 12.16 -1.27 -31.68
C VAL A 477 10.65 -1.12 -31.78
N ILE A 478 9.92 -2.24 -31.67
CA ILE A 478 8.47 -2.25 -31.50
C ILE A 478 8.12 -2.78 -30.10
N ILE A 479 7.26 -2.05 -29.40
CA ILE A 479 6.64 -2.48 -28.14
C ILE A 479 5.15 -2.66 -28.38
N ALA A 480 4.69 -3.93 -28.44
CA ALA A 480 3.28 -4.26 -28.56
C ALA A 480 2.61 -4.31 -27.20
N ALA A 481 1.62 -3.43 -26.98
CA ALA A 481 0.83 -3.27 -25.76
C ALA A 481 -0.69 -3.31 -26.08
N VAL A 482 -1.11 -4.21 -26.97
CA VAL A 482 -2.47 -4.26 -27.54
C VAL A 482 -3.54 -4.81 -26.59
N GLY A 483 -3.15 -5.29 -25.42
CA GLY A 483 -4.07 -5.64 -24.31
C GLY A 483 -4.73 -7.01 -24.45
N SER A 484 -5.96 -7.14 -23.92
CA SER A 484 -6.74 -8.38 -23.83
C SER A 484 -8.22 -8.10 -24.13
N ASP A 485 -9.00 -9.13 -24.41
CA ASP A 485 -10.46 -9.05 -24.54
C ASP A 485 -11.20 -9.84 -23.47
N PRO A 486 -12.41 -9.42 -23.04
CA PRO A 486 -13.24 -10.18 -22.13
C PRO A 486 -13.56 -11.58 -22.67
N VAL A 487 -13.53 -12.56 -21.80
CA VAL A 487 -13.99 -13.92 -22.13
C VAL A 487 -15.51 -13.95 -22.07
N THR A 488 -16.14 -14.39 -23.18
CA THR A 488 -17.57 -14.76 -23.19
C THR A 488 -17.66 -16.26 -22.94
N PRO A 489 -18.27 -16.71 -21.82
CA PRO A 489 -18.34 -18.13 -21.51
C PRO A 489 -19.32 -18.85 -22.44
N GLY A 490 -19.05 -20.12 -22.76
CA GLY A 490 -19.92 -20.95 -23.59
C GLY A 490 -21.13 -21.53 -22.82
N ILE A 491 -21.88 -20.67 -22.13
CA ILE A 491 -23.06 -21.06 -21.34
C ILE A 491 -24.32 -20.92 -22.22
N PRO A 492 -25.20 -21.93 -22.32
CA PRO A 492 -26.50 -21.80 -22.97
C PRO A 492 -27.25 -20.55 -22.47
N GLY A 493 -27.73 -19.72 -23.41
CA GLY A 493 -28.42 -18.47 -23.07
C GLY A 493 -27.54 -17.23 -22.94
N ILE A 494 -26.22 -17.29 -23.13
CA ILE A 494 -25.27 -16.16 -22.99
C ILE A 494 -25.59 -14.97 -23.92
N ASN A 495 -26.30 -15.20 -25.04
CA ASN A 495 -26.65 -14.15 -26.00
C ASN A 495 -28.05 -13.55 -25.76
N LYS A 496 -28.68 -13.80 -24.62
CA LYS A 496 -29.98 -13.22 -24.28
C LYS A 496 -29.86 -11.73 -23.97
N SER A 497 -30.97 -11.00 -24.13
CA SER A 497 -31.01 -9.55 -23.95
C SER A 497 -30.78 -9.09 -22.49
N ASN A 498 -30.93 -9.98 -21.53
CA ASN A 498 -30.67 -9.73 -20.11
C ASN A 498 -29.23 -10.09 -19.70
N VAL A 499 -28.34 -10.39 -20.64
CA VAL A 499 -26.93 -10.73 -20.36
C VAL A 499 -26.00 -9.60 -20.78
N PHE A 500 -25.08 -9.24 -19.87
CA PHE A 500 -24.15 -8.12 -20.05
C PHE A 500 -22.72 -8.55 -19.74
N GLY A 501 -21.75 -7.91 -20.37
CA GLY A 501 -20.34 -7.97 -19.98
C GLY A 501 -20.05 -7.01 -18.79
N ALA A 502 -19.17 -7.41 -17.90
CA ALA A 502 -18.80 -6.55 -16.76
C ALA A 502 -18.29 -5.14 -17.19
N ILE A 503 -17.55 -5.04 -18.30
CA ILE A 503 -17.04 -3.76 -18.86
C ILE A 503 -18.20 -2.82 -19.21
N ASP A 504 -19.28 -3.32 -19.79
CA ASP A 504 -20.42 -2.51 -20.21
C ASP A 504 -21.18 -1.99 -18.99
N VAL A 505 -21.33 -2.84 -17.97
CA VAL A 505 -22.00 -2.47 -16.72
C VAL A 505 -21.16 -1.45 -15.92
N TYR A 506 -19.84 -1.57 -15.87
CA TYR A 506 -19.00 -0.56 -15.26
C TYR A 506 -19.15 0.82 -15.92
N LYS A 507 -19.23 0.86 -17.25
CA LYS A 507 -19.46 2.10 -18.00
C LYS A 507 -20.85 2.69 -17.77
N ASN A 508 -21.84 1.83 -17.62
CA ASN A 508 -23.23 2.27 -17.46
C ASN A 508 -24.01 1.32 -16.53
N PRO A 509 -23.93 1.54 -15.20
CA PRO A 509 -24.67 0.71 -14.23
C PRO A 509 -26.19 0.78 -14.41
N SER A 510 -26.73 1.81 -15.07
CA SER A 510 -28.17 1.94 -15.33
C SER A 510 -28.72 0.92 -16.36
N LEU A 511 -27.85 0.14 -17.00
CA LEU A 511 -28.26 -1.04 -17.79
C LEU A 511 -28.96 -2.08 -16.91
N ILE A 512 -28.67 -2.10 -15.62
CA ILE A 512 -29.21 -3.07 -14.68
C ILE A 512 -30.43 -2.48 -13.98
N ASN A 513 -31.57 -3.11 -14.22
CA ASN A 513 -32.83 -2.79 -13.54
C ASN A 513 -33.25 -4.04 -12.75
N GLY A 514 -33.31 -3.93 -11.42
CA GLY A 514 -33.69 -5.04 -10.56
C GLY A 514 -32.50 -5.82 -9.98
N ARG A 515 -32.64 -7.14 -9.90
CA ARG A 515 -31.65 -8.06 -9.31
C ARG A 515 -30.60 -8.49 -10.33
N ALA A 516 -29.34 -8.51 -9.94
CA ALA A 516 -28.23 -8.96 -10.78
C ALA A 516 -27.56 -10.23 -10.23
N VAL A 517 -27.28 -11.20 -11.11
CA VAL A 517 -26.38 -12.31 -10.83
C VAL A 517 -25.08 -12.11 -11.61
N ILE A 518 -23.96 -12.08 -10.88
CA ILE A 518 -22.62 -11.93 -11.46
C ILE A 518 -21.94 -13.30 -11.51
N LEU A 519 -21.50 -13.70 -12.70
CA LEU A 519 -20.76 -14.94 -12.93
C LEU A 519 -19.26 -14.68 -12.83
N GLY A 520 -18.63 -15.18 -11.77
CA GLY A 520 -17.21 -15.07 -11.47
C GLY A 520 -16.89 -14.16 -10.27
N ALA A 521 -16.18 -14.71 -9.28
CA ALA A 521 -15.72 -14.03 -8.07
C ALA A 521 -14.22 -13.62 -8.13
N GLY A 522 -13.73 -13.26 -9.30
CA GLY A 522 -12.48 -12.49 -9.41
C GLY A 522 -12.68 -11.03 -8.95
N PHE A 523 -11.59 -10.22 -8.87
CA PHE A 523 -11.71 -8.82 -8.45
C PHE A 523 -12.66 -8.00 -9.33
N VAL A 524 -12.71 -8.27 -10.63
CA VAL A 524 -13.66 -7.60 -11.54
C VAL A 524 -15.11 -7.83 -11.09
N GLY A 525 -15.50 -9.09 -10.82
CA GLY A 525 -16.87 -9.42 -10.42
C GLY A 525 -17.21 -8.95 -9.01
N THR A 526 -16.30 -9.14 -8.05
CA THR A 526 -16.54 -8.75 -6.65
C THR A 526 -16.60 -7.24 -6.47
N GLU A 527 -15.69 -6.50 -7.10
CA GLU A 527 -15.68 -5.02 -7.06
C GLU A 527 -16.90 -4.45 -7.81
N LEU A 528 -17.33 -5.10 -8.92
CA LEU A 528 -18.56 -4.72 -9.60
C LEU A 528 -19.79 -4.91 -8.70
N ALA A 529 -19.87 -6.02 -7.97
CA ALA A 529 -20.96 -6.25 -7.01
C ALA A 529 -20.99 -5.17 -5.92
N ILE A 530 -19.81 -4.78 -5.38
CA ILE A 530 -19.68 -3.69 -4.42
C ILE A 530 -20.18 -2.37 -5.03
N TYR A 531 -19.80 -2.08 -6.28
CA TYR A 531 -20.19 -0.88 -7.01
C TYR A 531 -21.69 -0.81 -7.26
N LEU A 532 -22.30 -1.92 -7.72
CA LEU A 532 -23.75 -2.00 -7.96
C LEU A 532 -24.57 -1.78 -6.69
N LYS A 533 -24.08 -2.27 -5.53
CA LYS A 533 -24.74 -2.00 -4.24
C LYS A 533 -24.79 -0.52 -3.90
N ASP A 534 -23.81 0.29 -4.32
CA ASP A 534 -23.81 1.74 -4.11
C ASP A 534 -24.90 2.45 -4.95
N PHE A 535 -25.37 1.81 -6.03
CA PHE A 535 -26.54 2.24 -6.82
C PHE A 535 -27.87 1.65 -6.32
N GLY A 536 -27.88 0.92 -5.20
CA GLY A 536 -29.06 0.27 -4.68
C GLY A 536 -29.51 -0.97 -5.46
N ILE A 537 -28.67 -1.50 -6.35
CA ILE A 537 -28.93 -2.70 -7.13
C ILE A 537 -28.62 -3.92 -6.27
N ASP A 538 -29.57 -4.85 -6.18
CA ASP A 538 -29.36 -6.10 -5.46
C ASP A 538 -28.53 -7.06 -6.32
N ALA A 539 -27.31 -7.38 -5.85
CA ALA A 539 -26.36 -8.20 -6.59
C ALA A 539 -25.88 -9.38 -5.74
N GLU A 540 -25.80 -10.54 -6.39
CA GLU A 540 -25.19 -11.76 -5.83
C GLU A 540 -24.19 -12.36 -6.83
N ILE A 541 -23.25 -13.16 -6.34
CA ILE A 541 -22.15 -13.70 -7.13
C ILE A 541 -22.22 -15.22 -7.16
N VAL A 542 -22.08 -15.82 -8.34
CA VAL A 542 -21.94 -17.25 -8.55
C VAL A 542 -20.51 -17.56 -8.97
N GLU A 543 -19.82 -18.43 -8.21
CA GLU A 543 -18.42 -18.79 -8.43
C GLU A 543 -18.25 -20.32 -8.46
N MET A 544 -17.63 -20.82 -9.52
CA MET A 544 -17.39 -22.24 -9.68
C MET A 544 -16.27 -22.80 -8.80
N LEU A 545 -15.38 -21.96 -8.34
CA LEU A 545 -14.29 -22.29 -7.42
C LEU A 545 -14.74 -22.13 -5.96
N GLY A 546 -13.94 -22.67 -5.04
CA GLY A 546 -14.24 -22.63 -3.60
C GLY A 546 -13.84 -21.34 -2.89
N ASP A 547 -13.29 -20.35 -3.62
CA ASP A 547 -12.79 -19.11 -3.03
C ASP A 547 -12.68 -18.00 -4.10
N ILE A 548 -12.51 -16.75 -3.64
CA ILE A 548 -12.25 -15.59 -4.50
C ILE A 548 -10.87 -15.73 -5.16
N SER A 549 -10.81 -15.52 -6.48
CA SER A 549 -9.56 -15.43 -7.20
C SER A 549 -8.89 -14.07 -6.92
N ASP A 550 -7.76 -14.09 -6.22
CA ASP A 550 -7.06 -12.89 -5.75
C ASP A 550 -6.02 -12.32 -6.73
N GLY A 551 -5.80 -13.01 -7.85
CA GLY A 551 -4.79 -12.58 -8.84
C GLY A 551 -3.39 -12.35 -8.27
N GLY A 552 -3.07 -12.95 -7.11
CA GLY A 552 -1.81 -12.78 -6.36
C GLY A 552 -1.82 -11.61 -5.37
N ASN A 553 -2.95 -10.96 -5.11
CA ASN A 553 -3.08 -9.87 -4.15
C ASN A 553 -3.97 -10.26 -2.96
N SER A 554 -3.45 -11.12 -2.08
CA SER A 554 -4.16 -11.63 -0.91
C SER A 554 -4.60 -10.53 0.07
N THR A 555 -3.84 -9.43 0.15
CA THR A 555 -4.18 -8.30 1.04
C THR A 555 -5.36 -7.49 0.52
N HIS A 556 -5.46 -7.31 -0.80
CA HIS A 556 -6.65 -6.70 -1.40
C HIS A 556 -7.87 -7.61 -1.31
N LYS A 557 -7.69 -8.92 -1.47
CA LYS A 557 -8.74 -9.91 -1.23
C LYS A 557 -9.37 -9.76 0.15
N SER A 558 -8.54 -9.58 1.19
CA SER A 558 -9.04 -9.32 2.55
C SER A 558 -9.91 -8.06 2.62
N ALA A 559 -9.51 -6.98 1.95
CA ALA A 559 -10.29 -5.74 1.90
C ALA A 559 -11.61 -5.89 1.12
N VAL A 560 -11.61 -6.66 0.03
CA VAL A 560 -12.81 -6.99 -0.75
C VAL A 560 -13.79 -7.82 0.10
N LEU A 561 -13.32 -8.86 0.80
CA LEU A 561 -14.15 -9.69 1.68
C LEU A 561 -14.78 -8.89 2.82
N ASP A 562 -14.03 -7.93 3.38
CA ASP A 562 -14.56 -6.98 4.37
C ASP A 562 -15.75 -6.19 3.78
N MET A 563 -15.61 -5.62 2.60
CA MET A 563 -16.68 -4.87 1.94
C MET A 563 -17.88 -5.74 1.53
N ILE A 564 -17.63 -6.94 1.03
CA ILE A 564 -18.67 -7.94 0.70
C ILE A 564 -19.51 -8.26 1.94
N THR A 565 -18.83 -8.46 3.07
CA THR A 565 -19.49 -8.73 4.36
C THR A 565 -20.30 -7.54 4.84
N GLN A 566 -19.72 -6.34 4.84
CA GLN A 566 -20.39 -5.10 5.27
C GLN A 566 -21.64 -4.80 4.41
N LYS A 567 -21.55 -4.99 3.10
CA LYS A 567 -22.65 -4.76 2.16
C LYS A 567 -23.60 -5.95 2.03
N LYS A 568 -23.35 -7.05 2.74
CA LYS A 568 -24.16 -8.27 2.73
C LYS A 568 -24.39 -8.82 1.32
N ILE A 569 -23.34 -8.90 0.52
CA ILE A 569 -23.39 -9.45 -0.84
C ILE A 569 -23.22 -10.97 -0.77
N PRO A 570 -24.21 -11.77 -1.22
CA PRO A 570 -24.07 -13.22 -1.24
C PRO A 570 -23.04 -13.68 -2.29
N ILE A 571 -22.20 -14.65 -1.92
CA ILE A 571 -21.33 -15.38 -2.86
C ILE A 571 -21.63 -16.87 -2.74
N HIS A 572 -21.97 -17.49 -3.86
CA HIS A 572 -22.26 -18.92 -3.97
C HIS A 572 -21.03 -19.63 -4.56
N PHE A 573 -20.16 -20.10 -3.67
CA PHE A 573 -18.95 -20.84 -4.05
C PHE A 573 -19.26 -22.29 -4.47
N ASN A 574 -18.32 -22.91 -5.19
CA ASN A 574 -18.45 -24.26 -5.74
C ASN A 574 -19.73 -24.43 -6.58
N THR A 575 -20.19 -23.35 -7.21
CA THR A 575 -21.46 -23.27 -7.92
C THR A 575 -21.23 -22.87 -9.37
N LYS A 576 -21.46 -23.78 -10.29
CA LYS A 576 -21.24 -23.60 -11.74
C LYS A 576 -22.55 -23.25 -12.46
N ALA A 577 -22.55 -22.12 -13.17
CA ALA A 577 -23.65 -21.76 -14.05
C ALA A 577 -23.70 -22.72 -15.25
N VAL A 578 -24.88 -23.28 -15.51
CA VAL A 578 -25.11 -24.28 -16.58
C VAL A 578 -26.06 -23.78 -17.67
N GLU A 579 -26.98 -22.87 -17.33
CA GLU A 579 -27.91 -22.26 -18.29
C GLU A 579 -28.36 -20.88 -17.80
N ILE A 580 -28.43 -19.92 -18.72
CA ILE A 580 -28.99 -18.58 -18.47
C ILE A 580 -30.40 -18.56 -19.10
N THR A 581 -31.37 -18.17 -18.27
CA THR A 581 -32.79 -18.06 -18.71
C THR A 581 -33.17 -16.56 -18.82
N GLY A 582 -34.42 -16.26 -19.11
CA GLY A 582 -34.92 -14.87 -19.15
C GLY A 582 -35.12 -14.27 -17.77
N ASP A 583 -35.18 -15.10 -16.73
CA ASP A 583 -35.53 -14.78 -15.35
C ASP A 583 -34.46 -15.18 -14.33
N GLY A 584 -33.27 -15.65 -14.80
CA GLY A 584 -32.18 -16.01 -13.90
C GLY A 584 -31.17 -16.99 -14.48
N VAL A 585 -30.46 -17.66 -13.57
CA VAL A 585 -29.36 -18.60 -13.88
C VAL A 585 -29.61 -19.96 -13.22
N ARG A 586 -29.60 -21.02 -13.98
CA ARG A 586 -29.52 -22.39 -13.47
C ARG A 586 -28.09 -22.75 -13.18
N CYS A 587 -27.83 -23.29 -12.02
CA CYS A 587 -26.52 -23.67 -11.56
C CYS A 587 -26.46 -25.07 -11.02
N GLN A 588 -25.26 -25.65 -11.03
CA GLN A 588 -24.93 -26.90 -10.35
C GLN A 588 -24.03 -26.56 -9.17
N GLY A 589 -24.53 -26.70 -7.96
CA GLY A 589 -23.84 -26.46 -6.71
C GLY A 589 -23.51 -27.75 -5.94
N PRO A 590 -22.91 -27.64 -4.75
CA PRO A 590 -22.57 -28.78 -3.88
C PRO A 590 -23.78 -29.60 -3.46
N ASP A 591 -24.93 -28.92 -3.25
CA ASP A 591 -26.19 -29.53 -2.79
C ASP A 591 -27.11 -29.94 -3.96
N GLY A 592 -26.64 -29.87 -5.20
CA GLY A 592 -27.40 -30.20 -6.39
C GLY A 592 -27.71 -28.98 -7.28
N GLU A 593 -28.80 -29.07 -8.04
CA GLU A 593 -29.26 -27.99 -8.90
C GLU A 593 -29.84 -26.83 -8.08
N ALA A 594 -29.47 -25.62 -8.46
CA ALA A 594 -29.96 -24.37 -7.88
C ALA A 594 -30.40 -23.40 -8.98
N PHE A 595 -31.36 -22.54 -8.67
CA PHE A 595 -31.77 -21.45 -9.56
C PHE A 595 -31.68 -20.12 -8.82
N TYR A 596 -30.97 -19.18 -9.42
CA TYR A 596 -30.80 -17.81 -8.91
C TYR A 596 -31.60 -16.87 -9.80
N GLU A 597 -32.63 -16.28 -9.23
CA GLU A 597 -33.50 -15.31 -9.94
C GLU A 597 -32.72 -14.02 -10.22
N ALA A 598 -32.77 -13.54 -11.46
CA ALA A 598 -32.10 -12.31 -11.87
C ALA A 598 -32.83 -11.65 -13.05
N ASP A 599 -32.96 -10.35 -12.98
CA ASP A 599 -33.39 -9.52 -14.11
C ASP A 599 -32.20 -9.25 -15.06
N ALA A 600 -30.97 -9.35 -14.56
CA ALA A 600 -29.76 -9.24 -15.35
C ALA A 600 -28.68 -10.25 -14.92
N VAL A 601 -27.98 -10.81 -15.90
CA VAL A 601 -26.83 -11.70 -15.69
C VAL A 601 -25.58 -11.04 -16.23
N ILE A 602 -24.53 -10.94 -15.39
CA ILE A 602 -23.30 -10.25 -15.76
C ILE A 602 -22.14 -11.26 -15.75
N HIS A 603 -21.44 -11.39 -16.86
CA HIS A 603 -20.26 -12.26 -16.89
C HIS A 603 -18.96 -11.49 -16.63
N ALA A 604 -18.16 -12.00 -15.67
CA ALA A 604 -16.86 -11.49 -15.23
C ALA A 604 -15.84 -12.63 -15.10
N VAL A 605 -15.79 -13.52 -16.10
CA VAL A 605 -15.07 -14.81 -16.06
C VAL A 605 -13.63 -14.73 -16.61
N GLY A 606 -13.06 -13.53 -16.69
CA GLY A 606 -11.67 -13.30 -17.04
C GLY A 606 -11.44 -12.63 -18.40
N MET A 607 -10.15 -12.53 -18.76
CA MET A 607 -9.68 -11.85 -19.98
C MET A 607 -8.83 -12.79 -20.83
N ARG A 608 -8.94 -12.67 -22.14
CA ARG A 608 -8.14 -13.40 -23.12
C ARG A 608 -7.06 -12.47 -23.68
N PRO A 609 -5.75 -12.78 -23.49
CA PRO A 609 -4.67 -12.02 -24.09
C PRO A 609 -4.79 -11.92 -25.63
N LEU A 610 -4.51 -10.75 -26.19
CA LEU A 610 -4.42 -10.51 -27.64
C LEU A 610 -3.00 -10.85 -28.15
N HIS A 611 -2.58 -12.07 -27.85
CA HIS A 611 -1.23 -12.58 -28.11
C HIS A 611 -0.91 -12.65 -29.60
N ASP A 612 -1.83 -13.26 -30.39
CA ASP A 612 -1.64 -13.43 -31.82
C ASP A 612 -1.67 -12.09 -32.58
N GLU A 613 -2.46 -11.14 -32.10
CA GLU A 613 -2.50 -9.79 -32.64
C GLU A 613 -1.18 -9.07 -32.39
N ALA A 614 -0.56 -9.23 -31.22
CA ALA A 614 0.75 -8.66 -30.91
C ALA A 614 1.85 -9.31 -31.76
N LEU A 615 1.83 -10.61 -31.97
CA LEU A 615 2.83 -11.33 -32.75
C LEU A 615 2.89 -10.93 -34.23
N LYS A 616 1.84 -10.34 -34.80
CA LYS A 616 1.88 -9.81 -36.18
C LYS A 616 2.95 -8.78 -36.41
N PHE A 617 3.43 -8.12 -35.35
CA PHE A 617 4.46 -7.07 -35.41
C PHE A 617 5.88 -7.60 -35.18
N SER A 618 6.06 -8.87 -34.88
CA SER A 618 7.36 -9.45 -34.48
C SER A 618 8.46 -9.33 -35.52
N CYS A 619 8.12 -9.22 -36.79
CA CYS A 619 9.06 -9.09 -37.89
C CYS A 619 9.11 -7.65 -38.50
N CYS A 620 8.50 -6.65 -37.85
CA CYS A 620 8.41 -5.27 -38.36
C CYS A 620 9.52 -4.34 -37.83
N ALA A 621 10.37 -4.81 -36.90
CA ALA A 621 11.55 -4.09 -36.41
C ALA A 621 12.67 -5.08 -36.06
N LYS A 622 13.88 -4.55 -35.73
CA LYS A 622 15.00 -5.39 -35.27
C LYS A 622 14.71 -6.00 -33.92
N ASP A 623 14.14 -5.20 -33.00
CA ASP A 623 13.78 -5.63 -31.67
C ASP A 623 12.27 -5.57 -31.48
N PHE A 624 11.71 -6.61 -30.86
CA PHE A 624 10.29 -6.72 -30.60
C PHE A 624 10.02 -7.13 -29.15
N HIS A 625 9.15 -6.36 -28.48
CA HIS A 625 8.72 -6.64 -27.11
C HIS A 625 7.20 -6.71 -27.02
N MET A 626 6.69 -7.76 -26.39
CA MET A 626 5.29 -7.90 -26.03
C MET A 626 5.13 -7.68 -24.52
N ILE A 627 4.29 -6.71 -24.11
CA ILE A 627 4.14 -6.27 -22.74
C ILE A 627 2.67 -6.23 -22.29
N GLY A 628 2.46 -6.21 -20.98
CA GLY A 628 1.13 -6.08 -20.40
C GLY A 628 0.21 -7.25 -20.73
N GLU A 629 -1.08 -6.96 -20.84
CA GLU A 629 -2.12 -8.00 -20.95
C GLU A 629 -2.12 -8.78 -22.27
N CYS A 630 -1.52 -8.27 -23.34
CA CYS A 630 -1.37 -9.09 -24.55
C CYS A 630 -0.37 -10.22 -24.38
N ARG A 631 0.54 -10.11 -23.40
CA ARG A 631 1.43 -11.19 -23.00
C ARG A 631 0.80 -12.14 -21.99
N LYS A 632 0.12 -11.58 -20.98
CA LYS A 632 -0.59 -12.34 -19.93
C LYS A 632 -1.65 -11.42 -19.32
N ALA A 633 -2.90 -11.86 -19.34
CA ALA A 633 -3.96 -11.17 -18.61
C ALA A 633 -3.66 -11.23 -17.10
N ALA A 634 -3.53 -10.07 -16.47
CA ALA A 634 -3.14 -9.94 -15.07
C ALA A 634 -3.67 -8.63 -14.48
N ASN A 635 -2.81 -7.79 -13.91
CA ASN A 635 -3.18 -6.56 -13.21
C ASN A 635 -2.30 -5.37 -13.64
N ILE A 636 -2.55 -4.19 -13.05
CA ILE A 636 -1.79 -2.96 -13.35
C ILE A 636 -0.30 -3.12 -13.01
N LEU A 637 0.04 -3.82 -11.92
CA LEU A 637 1.42 -4.10 -11.56
C LEU A 637 2.17 -4.84 -12.67
N TYR A 638 1.56 -5.88 -13.22
CA TYR A 638 2.15 -6.63 -14.33
C TYR A 638 2.32 -5.76 -15.59
N ALA A 639 1.32 -4.92 -15.88
CA ALA A 639 1.37 -4.00 -17.02
C ALA A 639 2.53 -2.99 -16.90
N THR A 640 2.68 -2.33 -15.76
CA THR A 640 3.73 -1.32 -15.53
C THR A 640 5.12 -1.95 -15.40
N SER A 641 5.24 -3.10 -14.73
CA SER A 641 6.52 -3.79 -14.53
C SER A 641 7.09 -4.33 -15.83
N THR A 642 6.26 -4.98 -16.67
CA THR A 642 6.71 -5.48 -17.99
C THR A 642 7.06 -4.33 -18.94
N ALA A 643 6.29 -3.24 -18.89
CA ALA A 643 6.56 -2.05 -19.68
C ALA A 643 7.90 -1.40 -19.29
N TYR A 644 8.14 -1.21 -18.00
CA TYR A 644 9.38 -0.65 -17.50
C TYR A 644 10.57 -1.55 -17.83
N ALA A 645 10.46 -2.86 -17.60
CA ALA A 645 11.52 -3.83 -17.86
C ALA A 645 11.93 -3.85 -19.34
N ALA A 646 10.96 -3.87 -20.27
CA ALA A 646 11.23 -3.84 -21.70
C ALA A 646 11.87 -2.52 -22.15
N SER A 647 11.38 -1.38 -21.64
CA SER A 647 11.76 -0.06 -22.16
C SER A 647 13.08 0.48 -21.58
N ARG A 648 13.45 0.08 -20.34
CA ARG A 648 14.65 0.63 -19.67
C ARG A 648 15.97 0.18 -20.28
N LEU A 649 15.98 -0.93 -21.00
CA LEU A 649 17.18 -1.56 -21.55
C LEU A 649 17.38 -1.32 -23.06
N ILE A 650 16.44 -0.65 -23.73
CA ILE A 650 16.54 -0.33 -25.15
C ILE A 650 17.84 0.46 -25.42
N GLY A 651 18.55 0.08 -26.48
CA GLY A 651 19.80 0.73 -26.90
C GLY A 651 21.00 0.51 -25.98
N ARG A 652 20.94 -0.50 -25.08
CA ARG A 652 22.03 -0.84 -24.13
C ARG A 652 22.75 -2.15 -24.45
N TYR A 653 22.25 -2.91 -25.41
CA TYR A 653 22.83 -4.20 -25.86
C TYR A 653 23.07 -4.18 -27.35
#